data_042b8024c87c99979f6eb3d5801e4d93
#
_entry.id   042b8024c87c99979f6eb3d5801e4d93
#
_cell.length_a   1.000
_cell.length_b   1.000
_cell.length_c   1.000
_cell.angle_alpha   90.00
_cell.angle_beta   90.00
_cell.angle_gamma   90.00
#
_symmetry.space_group_name_H-M   'P 1'
#
loop_
_entity.id
_entity.type
_entity.pdbx_description
1 polymer ?
#
loop_
_entity_poly.entity_id
_entity_poly.type
_entity_poly.pdbx_seq_one_letter_code
_entity_poly.pdbx_strand_id
1 'polypeptide(L)'
;MTGRIVAVTGTGTGVGKTVLTAALCAALRRGGVDCRAVKSVATGVAPGTDAEDAVLLGAAMGATASEAVLSTFTLPRSPLAAAAAEGQELDVEALARSIEAMAAGCELLLVEGVGGLLVPLSPRQTVRDLLRRLDAGVVIAALAGLGTINHTALTVEAALGAGLRVVGVVLVEAMGDEDPAFVAQNAAQIAEQCGVPVLGLFPHLGDPSDLVALAEAAGALDLSALTEPLADATEAVVAADRRHVWHPFTQTSDWREEVPLVIRAGDGCWLRDESGRRYLDGISSLWCTVHGHAHPALDRAAREQLGRIAHSTFLGQTHAPGALLAQELAAVAPPGLTRVFYCEAGAAAVEAALRIALLAQRHAGHPERTHFVALGDAYHGDTAGAVSVGRSEPFHTGLDPILFPARVVPSPHLDEAASLRALSDLLDREGDQVAALIVEPRVQAAAGMLTHSDGWLVEAAAVARRHGALLIADEVATGFGRTGDLFASAGAGVAPDILCLGKGLTGGYLPLSAVLTTEELFDRFTAPDAEHRTLYYGHTYTGNPVACAVARASLRLFEEEDTLGSARRLATTLARLLTEQVAPLPGVFEIRSRGVMTGIELREGETPMEPALRTGRRVILAARRRGVVVRPLGDTVVLNPPLTMTDAEAEILVSAVTGAIAEVTGGPR
;
A
#
# COMPACT_ATOMS: atom_id res chain seq x y z
N MET A 1 -19.90 -15.64 -8.18
CA MET A 1 -19.79 -15.12 -6.79
C MET A 1 -18.66 -15.89 -6.14
N THR A 2 -17.65 -15.25 -5.61
CA THR A 2 -16.62 -15.92 -4.80
C THR A 2 -17.25 -16.19 -3.44
N GLY A 3 -17.29 -17.47 -3.01
CA GLY A 3 -17.82 -17.83 -1.69
C GLY A 3 -17.07 -17.17 -0.55
N ARG A 4 -17.76 -16.94 0.53
CA ARG A 4 -17.23 -16.33 1.75
C ARG A 4 -16.29 -17.31 2.46
N ILE A 5 -15.16 -16.82 2.98
CA ILE A 5 -14.22 -17.62 3.76
C ILE A 5 -14.34 -17.23 5.23
N VAL A 6 -14.61 -18.21 6.11
CA VAL A 6 -14.57 -18.05 7.55
C VAL A 6 -13.64 -19.10 8.14
N ALA A 7 -12.64 -18.65 8.88
CA ALA A 7 -11.69 -19.53 9.54
C ALA A 7 -12.14 -19.87 10.96
N VAL A 8 -12.02 -21.11 11.36
CA VAL A 8 -12.14 -21.55 12.75
C VAL A 8 -10.73 -21.76 13.30
N THR A 9 -10.30 -20.84 14.18
CA THR A 9 -9.04 -20.96 14.92
C THR A 9 -9.32 -21.26 16.39
N GLY A 10 -8.31 -21.49 17.19
CA GLY A 10 -8.51 -21.74 18.62
C GLY A 10 -7.48 -21.03 19.48
N THR A 11 -7.80 -20.89 20.76
CA THR A 11 -6.87 -20.39 21.78
C THR A 11 -5.70 -21.36 22.02
N GLY A 12 -5.76 -22.57 21.45
CA GLY A 12 -4.71 -23.59 21.55
C GLY A 12 -5.05 -24.86 20.77
N THR A 13 -4.25 -25.90 21.00
CA THR A 13 -4.53 -27.26 20.49
C THR A 13 -5.51 -27.96 21.45
N GLY A 14 -6.41 -28.81 20.91
CA GLY A 14 -7.35 -29.57 21.72
C GLY A 14 -8.56 -28.79 22.26
N VAL A 15 -8.78 -27.56 21.78
CA VAL A 15 -9.94 -26.73 22.19
C VAL A 15 -11.23 -27.03 21.43
N GLY A 16 -11.32 -28.14 20.70
CA GLY A 16 -12.53 -28.58 20.00
C GLY A 16 -12.77 -27.96 18.62
N LYS A 17 -11.74 -27.38 17.97
CA LYS A 17 -11.87 -26.74 16.63
C LYS A 17 -12.54 -27.62 15.60
N THR A 18 -12.10 -28.85 15.44
CA THR A 18 -12.58 -29.77 14.39
C THR A 18 -14.05 -30.10 14.61
N VAL A 19 -14.43 -30.45 15.85
CA VAL A 19 -15.81 -30.74 16.21
C VAL A 19 -16.70 -29.52 15.99
N LEU A 20 -16.25 -28.32 16.41
CA LEU A 20 -16.96 -27.08 16.18
C LEU A 20 -17.09 -26.77 14.67
N THR A 21 -16.04 -26.95 13.89
CA THR A 21 -16.06 -26.66 12.43
C THR A 21 -17.04 -27.60 11.72
N ALA A 22 -17.03 -28.89 12.07
CA ALA A 22 -17.99 -29.88 11.55
C ALA A 22 -19.42 -29.54 11.95
N ALA A 23 -19.66 -29.16 13.21
CA ALA A 23 -20.95 -28.78 13.75
C ALA A 23 -21.51 -27.50 13.04
N LEU A 24 -20.69 -26.46 12.86
CA LEU A 24 -21.06 -25.27 12.12
C LEU A 24 -21.41 -25.59 10.67
N CYS A 25 -20.60 -26.43 9.99
CA CYS A 25 -20.87 -26.88 8.63
C CYS A 25 -22.20 -27.63 8.52
N ALA A 26 -22.43 -28.59 9.40
CA ALA A 26 -23.66 -29.39 9.42
C ALA A 26 -24.91 -28.52 9.72
N ALA A 27 -24.83 -27.58 10.70
CA ALA A 27 -25.92 -26.68 11.03
C ALA A 27 -26.27 -25.72 9.88
N LEU A 28 -25.27 -25.12 9.25
CA LEU A 28 -25.45 -24.19 8.14
C LEU A 28 -26.05 -24.90 6.91
N ARG A 29 -25.58 -26.09 6.58
CA ARG A 29 -26.14 -26.91 5.51
C ARG A 29 -27.59 -27.32 5.78
N ARG A 30 -27.93 -27.69 7.04
CA ARG A 30 -29.31 -27.97 7.45
C ARG A 30 -30.20 -26.72 7.32
N GLY A 31 -29.61 -25.52 7.49
CA GLY A 31 -30.26 -24.23 7.26
C GLY A 31 -30.36 -23.82 5.80
N GLY A 32 -29.88 -24.64 4.85
CA GLY A 32 -29.97 -24.41 3.40
C GLY A 32 -28.80 -23.63 2.79
N VAL A 33 -27.73 -23.34 3.54
CA VAL A 33 -26.54 -22.67 3.05
C VAL A 33 -25.62 -23.70 2.36
N ASP A 34 -25.14 -23.42 1.14
CA ASP A 34 -24.10 -24.24 0.50
C ASP A 34 -22.74 -24.00 1.19
N CYS A 35 -22.58 -24.73 2.33
CA CYS A 35 -21.41 -24.63 3.19
C CYS A 35 -20.48 -25.83 2.99
N ARG A 36 -19.18 -25.57 2.85
CA ARG A 36 -18.12 -26.58 2.86
C ARG A 36 -17.14 -26.33 4.00
N ALA A 37 -16.38 -27.36 4.37
CA ALA A 37 -15.38 -27.29 5.42
C ALA A 37 -14.07 -27.93 4.96
N VAL A 38 -12.93 -27.30 5.27
CA VAL A 38 -11.61 -27.83 4.91
C VAL A 38 -10.61 -27.59 6.04
N LYS A 39 -9.79 -28.58 6.33
CA LYS A 39 -8.61 -28.42 7.18
C LYS A 39 -7.43 -27.98 6.33
N SER A 40 -6.83 -26.85 6.67
CA SER A 40 -5.69 -26.32 5.92
C SER A 40 -4.49 -27.28 5.95
N VAL A 41 -4.11 -27.74 7.14
CA VAL A 41 -3.01 -28.70 7.34
C VAL A 41 -3.36 -29.68 8.45
N ALA A 42 -3.15 -30.98 8.24
CA ALA A 42 -3.22 -32.02 9.26
C ALA A 42 -1.82 -32.57 9.53
N THR A 43 -1.48 -32.79 10.80
CA THR A 43 -0.21 -33.36 11.25
C THR A 43 -0.47 -34.55 12.14
N GLY A 44 0.44 -35.54 12.16
CA GLY A 44 0.25 -36.80 12.91
C GLY A 44 -0.57 -37.85 12.17
N VAL A 45 -0.64 -37.76 10.83
CA VAL A 45 -1.43 -38.68 10.00
C VAL A 45 -0.57 -39.88 9.63
N ALA A 46 -1.00 -41.10 10.02
CA ALA A 46 -0.27 -42.30 9.70
C ALA A 46 -0.25 -42.55 8.18
N PRO A 47 0.85 -43.08 7.60
CA PRO A 47 0.92 -43.38 6.18
C PRO A 47 -0.20 -44.32 5.71
N GLY A 48 -0.92 -43.92 4.66
CA GLY A 48 -2.01 -44.74 4.09
C GLY A 48 -3.33 -44.68 4.86
N THR A 49 -3.46 -43.76 5.83
CA THR A 49 -4.72 -43.48 6.54
C THR A 49 -5.22 -42.06 6.25
N ASP A 50 -6.52 -41.88 6.37
CA ASP A 50 -7.11 -40.54 6.36
C ASP A 50 -6.86 -39.79 7.71
N ALA A 51 -6.72 -38.48 7.67
CA ALA A 51 -6.69 -37.69 8.87
C ALA A 51 -8.06 -37.74 9.58
N GLU A 52 -8.09 -38.04 10.88
CA GLU A 52 -9.34 -38.12 11.65
C GLU A 52 -10.18 -36.82 11.52
N ASP A 53 -9.53 -35.68 11.60
CA ASP A 53 -10.18 -34.36 11.38
C ASP A 53 -10.85 -34.28 10.00
N ALA A 54 -10.17 -34.74 8.95
CA ALA A 54 -10.68 -34.71 7.59
C ALA A 54 -11.86 -35.67 7.38
N VAL A 55 -11.87 -36.81 8.06
CA VAL A 55 -13.01 -37.75 8.04
C VAL A 55 -14.27 -37.09 8.59
N LEU A 56 -14.15 -36.39 9.74
CA LEU A 56 -15.28 -35.70 10.35
C LEU A 56 -15.76 -34.52 9.49
N LEU A 57 -14.86 -33.70 8.98
CA LEU A 57 -15.22 -32.55 8.11
C LEU A 57 -15.84 -33.06 6.78
N GLY A 58 -15.28 -34.10 6.19
CA GLY A 58 -15.83 -34.73 4.98
C GLY A 58 -17.27 -35.22 5.20
N ALA A 59 -17.51 -35.94 6.30
CA ALA A 59 -18.84 -36.39 6.67
C ALA A 59 -19.84 -35.18 6.85
N ALA A 60 -19.42 -34.13 7.51
CA ALA A 60 -20.25 -32.95 7.75
C ALA A 60 -20.67 -32.21 6.45
N MET A 61 -19.84 -32.27 5.40
CA MET A 61 -20.17 -31.66 4.11
C MET A 61 -20.66 -32.66 3.05
N GLY A 62 -20.73 -33.96 3.37
CA GLY A 62 -21.16 -34.99 2.44
C GLY A 62 -20.12 -35.29 1.35
N ALA A 63 -18.83 -35.20 1.67
CA ALA A 63 -17.69 -35.42 0.78
C ALA A 63 -16.69 -36.42 1.40
N THR A 64 -15.61 -36.74 0.67
CA THR A 64 -14.55 -37.64 1.15
C THR A 64 -13.58 -36.89 2.08
N ALA A 65 -12.84 -37.67 2.89
CA ALA A 65 -11.80 -37.11 3.74
C ALA A 65 -10.71 -36.39 2.93
N SER A 66 -10.37 -36.89 1.74
CA SER A 66 -9.36 -36.28 0.86
C SER A 66 -9.81 -34.92 0.30
N GLU A 67 -11.11 -34.62 0.23
CA GLU A 67 -11.66 -33.33 -0.17
C GLU A 67 -11.69 -32.33 1.01
N ALA A 68 -11.55 -32.83 2.24
CA ALA A 68 -11.63 -32.05 3.47
C ALA A 68 -10.27 -31.63 4.06
N VAL A 69 -9.15 -31.96 3.42
CA VAL A 69 -7.80 -31.62 3.87
C VAL A 69 -6.91 -31.23 2.70
N LEU A 70 -6.07 -30.20 2.84
CA LEU A 70 -5.22 -29.71 1.75
C LEU A 70 -3.77 -30.21 1.86
N SER A 71 -3.24 -30.40 3.07
CA SER A 71 -1.89 -30.91 3.31
C SER A 71 -1.87 -31.83 4.51
N THR A 72 -1.11 -32.92 4.44
CA THR A 72 -0.95 -33.89 5.53
C THR A 72 0.52 -34.17 5.80
N PHE A 73 0.90 -34.31 7.08
CA PHE A 73 2.24 -34.70 7.52
C PHE A 73 2.14 -35.80 8.55
N THR A 74 3.11 -36.72 8.56
CA THR A 74 3.09 -37.90 9.42
C THR A 74 3.44 -37.62 10.87
N LEU A 75 4.27 -36.63 11.13
CA LEU A 75 4.71 -36.31 12.49
C LEU A 75 3.74 -35.40 13.23
N PRO A 76 3.35 -35.69 14.48
CA PRO A 76 2.48 -34.86 15.31
C PRO A 76 3.26 -33.64 15.87
N ARG A 77 3.62 -32.72 14.98
CA ARG A 77 4.38 -31.48 15.29
C ARG A 77 3.70 -30.28 14.63
N SER A 78 4.22 -29.06 14.87
CA SER A 78 3.79 -27.92 14.11
C SER A 78 4.03 -28.14 12.61
N PRO A 79 3.20 -27.58 11.71
CA PRO A 79 3.34 -27.78 10.26
C PRO A 79 4.76 -27.54 9.74
N LEU A 80 5.39 -26.43 10.16
CA LEU A 80 6.77 -26.12 9.81
C LEU A 80 7.75 -27.23 10.22
N ALA A 81 7.63 -27.72 11.47
CA ALA A 81 8.53 -28.77 11.97
C ALA A 81 8.24 -30.14 11.36
N ALA A 82 6.99 -30.45 11.03
CA ALA A 82 6.59 -31.68 10.37
C ALA A 82 7.05 -31.70 8.91
N ALA A 83 6.84 -30.66 8.17
CA ALA A 83 7.31 -30.50 6.79
C ALA A 83 8.84 -30.59 6.69
N ALA A 84 9.56 -29.89 7.54
CA ALA A 84 11.03 -29.93 7.57
C ALA A 84 11.58 -31.34 7.87
N ALA A 85 10.93 -32.10 8.77
CA ALA A 85 11.33 -33.47 9.09
C ALA A 85 11.08 -34.47 7.93
N GLU A 86 10.16 -34.15 7.02
CA GLU A 86 9.86 -34.92 5.81
C GLU A 86 10.63 -34.40 4.57
N GLY A 87 11.53 -33.40 4.77
CA GLY A 87 12.29 -32.80 3.67
C GLY A 87 11.42 -31.98 2.71
N GLN A 88 10.28 -31.50 3.18
CA GLN A 88 9.31 -30.70 2.43
C GLN A 88 9.26 -29.27 2.94
N GLU A 89 8.77 -28.35 2.11
CA GLU A 89 8.44 -26.98 2.49
C GLU A 89 6.95 -26.74 2.16
N LEU A 90 6.23 -26.14 3.11
CA LEU A 90 4.82 -25.81 2.91
C LEU A 90 4.72 -24.48 2.14
N ASP A 91 4.23 -24.54 0.89
CA ASP A 91 3.90 -23.35 0.09
C ASP A 91 2.57 -22.74 0.57
N VAL A 92 2.67 -21.70 1.40
CA VAL A 92 1.51 -21.00 1.97
C VAL A 92 0.67 -20.30 0.89
N GLU A 93 1.30 -19.82 -0.19
CA GLU A 93 0.56 -19.22 -1.31
C GLU A 93 -0.20 -20.27 -2.15
N ALA A 94 0.36 -21.45 -2.37
CA ALA A 94 -0.34 -22.55 -3.01
C ALA A 94 -1.54 -22.99 -2.14
N LEU A 95 -1.35 -23.05 -0.82
CA LEU A 95 -2.41 -23.36 0.12
C LEU A 95 -3.54 -22.31 0.06
N ALA A 96 -3.21 -21.03 0.02
CA ALA A 96 -4.17 -19.94 -0.13
C ALA A 96 -4.96 -20.07 -1.45
N ARG A 97 -4.27 -20.30 -2.57
CA ARG A 97 -4.93 -20.49 -3.89
C ARG A 97 -5.90 -21.67 -3.88
N SER A 98 -5.54 -22.78 -3.24
CA SER A 98 -6.41 -23.96 -3.13
C SER A 98 -7.68 -23.63 -2.33
N ILE A 99 -7.55 -22.90 -1.22
CA ILE A 99 -8.69 -22.46 -0.40
C ILE A 99 -9.59 -21.50 -1.20
N GLU A 100 -9.02 -20.53 -1.92
CA GLU A 100 -9.78 -19.61 -2.78
C GLU A 100 -10.54 -20.34 -3.89
N ALA A 101 -9.92 -21.36 -4.51
CA ALA A 101 -10.57 -22.19 -5.53
C ALA A 101 -11.75 -22.97 -4.97
N MET A 102 -11.62 -23.53 -3.76
CA MET A 102 -12.73 -24.21 -3.07
C MET A 102 -13.86 -23.25 -2.71
N ALA A 103 -13.53 -22.06 -2.21
CA ALA A 103 -14.52 -21.03 -1.87
C ALA A 103 -15.32 -20.56 -3.09
N ALA A 104 -14.71 -20.52 -4.28
CA ALA A 104 -15.42 -20.16 -5.51
C ALA A 104 -16.55 -21.15 -5.88
N GLY A 105 -16.54 -22.35 -5.31
CA GLY A 105 -17.51 -23.42 -5.57
C GLY A 105 -18.64 -23.56 -4.52
N CYS A 106 -18.76 -22.63 -3.54
CA CYS A 106 -19.78 -22.67 -2.49
C CYS A 106 -20.15 -21.26 -2.01
N GLU A 107 -21.21 -21.13 -1.23
CA GLU A 107 -21.59 -19.85 -0.62
C GLU A 107 -20.69 -19.50 0.57
N LEU A 108 -20.31 -20.50 1.37
CA LEU A 108 -19.47 -20.34 2.56
C LEU A 108 -18.46 -21.48 2.67
N LEU A 109 -17.18 -21.15 2.79
CA LEU A 109 -16.13 -22.11 3.11
C LEU A 109 -15.64 -21.88 4.55
N LEU A 110 -15.77 -22.89 5.39
CA LEU A 110 -15.16 -22.94 6.71
C LEU A 110 -13.74 -23.52 6.59
N VAL A 111 -12.74 -22.77 7.04
CA VAL A 111 -11.34 -23.17 7.01
C VAL A 111 -10.86 -23.43 8.42
N GLU A 112 -10.58 -24.69 8.75
CA GLU A 112 -9.99 -25.01 10.05
C GLU A 112 -8.48 -24.73 10.05
N GLY A 113 -8.04 -23.87 10.98
CA GLY A 113 -6.63 -23.64 11.26
C GLY A 113 -6.00 -24.79 12.05
N VAL A 114 -4.68 -24.92 12.02
CA VAL A 114 -3.92 -25.90 12.79
C VAL A 114 -3.38 -25.27 14.07
N GLY A 115 -3.71 -25.87 15.23
CA GLY A 115 -3.32 -25.34 16.54
C GLY A 115 -3.93 -23.95 16.83
N GLY A 116 -3.12 -22.97 17.21
CA GLY A 116 -3.54 -21.59 17.44
C GLY A 116 -3.13 -20.65 16.31
N LEU A 117 -3.56 -19.40 16.43
CA LEU A 117 -3.39 -18.37 15.38
C LEU A 117 -1.92 -18.10 15.00
N LEU A 118 -0.98 -18.21 15.94
CA LEU A 118 0.43 -17.92 15.72
C LEU A 118 1.29 -19.17 15.42
N VAL A 119 0.66 -20.32 15.13
CA VAL A 119 1.38 -21.53 14.75
C VAL A 119 2.11 -21.32 13.41
N PRO A 120 3.43 -21.61 13.33
CA PRO A 120 4.20 -21.39 12.12
C PRO A 120 3.86 -22.42 11.03
N LEU A 121 3.57 -21.90 9.82
CA LEU A 121 3.39 -22.68 8.59
C LEU A 121 4.69 -22.73 7.78
N SER A 122 5.43 -21.61 7.75
CA SER A 122 6.75 -21.49 7.13
C SER A 122 7.69 -20.70 8.06
N PRO A 123 8.98 -20.53 7.74
CA PRO A 123 9.90 -19.73 8.55
C PRO A 123 9.48 -18.27 8.76
N ARG A 124 8.63 -17.74 7.88
CA ARG A 124 8.20 -16.32 7.90
C ARG A 124 6.69 -16.13 8.06
N GLN A 125 5.89 -17.20 7.98
CA GLN A 125 4.43 -17.09 7.94
C GLN A 125 3.78 -18.05 8.95
N THR A 126 2.72 -17.58 9.59
CA THR A 126 1.90 -18.30 10.56
C THR A 126 0.50 -18.57 10.01
N VAL A 127 -0.34 -19.30 10.74
CA VAL A 127 -1.78 -19.44 10.43
C VAL A 127 -2.43 -18.05 10.29
N ARG A 128 -2.10 -17.10 11.15
CA ARG A 128 -2.59 -15.73 11.08
C ARG A 128 -2.31 -15.05 9.73
N ASP A 129 -1.10 -15.26 9.18
CA ASP A 129 -0.69 -14.65 7.92
C ASP A 129 -1.44 -15.27 6.74
N LEU A 130 -1.68 -16.60 6.76
CA LEU A 130 -2.56 -17.26 5.81
C LEU A 130 -3.99 -16.70 5.88
N LEU A 131 -4.57 -16.56 7.08
CA LEU A 131 -5.93 -16.05 7.23
C LEU A 131 -6.06 -14.57 6.79
N ARG A 132 -5.03 -13.76 7.03
CA ARG A 132 -4.96 -12.39 6.52
C ARG A 132 -4.89 -12.39 4.98
N ARG A 133 -4.07 -13.24 4.39
CA ARG A 133 -3.95 -13.40 2.93
C ARG A 133 -5.28 -13.80 2.28
N LEU A 134 -6.09 -14.60 2.97
CA LEU A 134 -7.43 -15.04 2.54
C LEU A 134 -8.53 -14.02 2.82
N ASP A 135 -8.23 -12.97 3.61
CA ASP A 135 -9.23 -12.04 4.14
C ASP A 135 -10.38 -12.77 4.87
N ALA A 136 -10.04 -13.82 5.59
CA ALA A 136 -11.01 -14.65 6.27
C ALA A 136 -11.60 -13.95 7.50
N GLY A 137 -12.92 -14.07 7.68
CA GLY A 137 -13.52 -13.84 9.01
C GLY A 137 -13.05 -14.92 9.97
N VAL A 138 -12.86 -14.61 11.25
CA VAL A 138 -12.30 -15.55 12.22
C VAL A 138 -13.29 -15.85 13.34
N VAL A 139 -13.65 -17.10 13.50
CA VAL A 139 -14.32 -17.65 14.70
C VAL A 139 -13.25 -18.23 15.62
N ILE A 140 -13.22 -17.84 16.88
CA ILE A 140 -12.26 -18.31 17.87
C ILE A 140 -12.92 -19.33 18.78
N ALA A 141 -12.48 -20.59 18.72
CA ALA A 141 -12.84 -21.62 19.66
C ALA A 141 -12.00 -21.49 20.94
N ALA A 142 -12.64 -21.37 22.08
CA ALA A 142 -12.00 -21.25 23.38
C ALA A 142 -12.62 -22.22 24.39
N LEU A 143 -11.81 -22.84 25.25
CA LEU A 143 -12.36 -23.69 26.32
C LEU A 143 -13.22 -22.87 27.27
N ALA A 144 -14.32 -23.44 27.77
CA ALA A 144 -15.25 -22.74 28.67
C ALA A 144 -14.69 -22.55 30.10
N GLY A 145 -13.66 -23.34 30.48
CA GLY A 145 -13.12 -23.41 31.83
C GLY A 145 -12.17 -22.29 32.27
N LEU A 146 -11.54 -22.50 33.40
CA LEU A 146 -10.61 -21.53 34.03
C LEU A 146 -9.44 -21.17 33.10
N GLY A 147 -9.10 -19.88 33.06
CA GLY A 147 -8.02 -19.33 32.20
C GLY A 147 -8.47 -18.90 30.82
N THR A 148 -9.73 -19.19 30.44
CA THR A 148 -10.25 -18.89 29.09
C THR A 148 -10.18 -17.40 28.76
N ILE A 149 -10.48 -16.51 29.72
CA ILE A 149 -10.50 -15.06 29.50
C ILE A 149 -9.13 -14.58 28.98
N ASN A 150 -8.05 -14.96 29.65
CA ASN A 150 -6.70 -14.56 29.24
C ASN A 150 -6.32 -15.13 27.86
N HIS A 151 -6.54 -16.42 27.63
CA HIS A 151 -6.17 -17.05 26.36
C HIS A 151 -6.98 -16.51 25.18
N THR A 152 -8.26 -16.23 25.42
CA THR A 152 -9.15 -15.63 24.43
C THR A 152 -8.76 -14.21 24.12
N ALA A 153 -8.51 -13.38 25.15
CA ALA A 153 -8.07 -11.99 24.97
C ALA A 153 -6.77 -11.90 24.16
N LEU A 154 -5.75 -12.69 24.49
CA LEU A 154 -4.51 -12.75 23.72
C LEU A 154 -4.73 -13.17 22.26
N THR A 155 -5.64 -14.12 22.01
CA THR A 155 -5.95 -14.59 20.65
C THR A 155 -6.70 -13.53 19.86
N VAL A 156 -7.68 -12.87 20.48
CA VAL A 156 -8.45 -11.75 19.89
C VAL A 156 -7.50 -10.59 19.57
N GLU A 157 -6.65 -10.20 20.52
CA GLU A 157 -5.65 -9.13 20.31
C GLU A 157 -4.72 -9.45 19.13
N ALA A 158 -4.21 -10.70 19.05
CA ALA A 158 -3.37 -11.14 17.95
C ALA A 158 -4.11 -11.13 16.60
N ALA A 159 -5.40 -11.45 16.58
CA ALA A 159 -6.24 -11.39 15.38
C ALA A 159 -6.50 -9.95 14.93
N LEU A 160 -7.04 -9.12 15.84
CA LEU A 160 -7.35 -7.72 15.57
C LEU A 160 -6.10 -6.91 15.22
N GLY A 161 -4.99 -7.17 15.95
CA GLY A 161 -3.69 -6.56 15.69
C GLY A 161 -3.11 -6.89 14.31
N ALA A 162 -3.58 -7.95 13.65
CA ALA A 162 -3.23 -8.29 12.27
C ALA A 162 -4.26 -7.80 11.24
N GLY A 163 -5.29 -7.08 11.67
CA GLY A 163 -6.38 -6.61 10.80
C GLY A 163 -7.40 -7.70 10.43
N LEU A 164 -7.39 -8.84 11.11
CA LEU A 164 -8.40 -9.87 10.90
C LEU A 164 -9.75 -9.46 11.53
N ARG A 165 -10.83 -9.75 10.83
CA ARG A 165 -12.19 -9.55 11.35
C ARG A 165 -12.56 -10.73 12.25
N VAL A 166 -12.63 -10.51 13.57
CA VAL A 166 -13.15 -11.50 14.50
C VAL A 166 -14.66 -11.53 14.40
N VAL A 167 -15.22 -12.63 13.86
CA VAL A 167 -16.66 -12.86 13.73
C VAL A 167 -17.28 -13.07 15.12
N GLY A 168 -16.57 -13.82 15.98
CA GLY A 168 -16.94 -14.01 17.37
C GLY A 168 -16.16 -15.13 18.04
N VAL A 169 -16.42 -15.30 19.32
CA VAL A 169 -15.85 -16.38 20.15
C VAL A 169 -16.93 -17.40 20.43
N VAL A 170 -16.59 -18.68 20.30
CA VAL A 170 -17.41 -19.81 20.78
C VAL A 170 -16.70 -20.44 21.96
N LEU A 171 -17.37 -20.46 23.11
CA LEU A 171 -16.90 -21.22 24.26
C LEU A 171 -17.23 -22.71 24.03
N VAL A 172 -16.28 -23.59 24.27
CA VAL A 172 -16.41 -25.04 24.02
C VAL A 172 -16.23 -25.79 25.35
N GLU A 173 -17.19 -26.57 25.72
CA GLU A 173 -17.06 -27.48 26.85
C GLU A 173 -16.27 -28.73 26.44
N ALA A 174 -15.16 -28.97 27.13
CA ALA A 174 -14.33 -30.15 26.85
C ALA A 174 -14.84 -31.42 27.55
N MET A 175 -15.36 -31.31 28.76
CA MET A 175 -15.72 -32.43 29.63
C MET A 175 -17.21 -32.44 30.05
N GLY A 176 -17.96 -31.38 29.82
CA GLY A 176 -19.39 -31.29 30.14
C GLY A 176 -19.69 -31.17 31.64
N ASP A 177 -18.75 -30.71 32.45
CA ASP A 177 -18.85 -30.56 33.91
C ASP A 177 -18.68 -29.11 34.39
N GLU A 178 -18.65 -28.15 33.46
CA GLU A 178 -18.47 -26.73 33.78
C GLU A 178 -19.79 -26.14 34.40
N ASP A 179 -19.61 -25.28 35.42
CA ASP A 179 -20.75 -24.57 36.01
C ASP A 179 -21.31 -23.55 35.02
N PRO A 180 -22.60 -23.66 34.62
CA PRO A 180 -23.21 -22.73 33.67
C PRO A 180 -23.13 -21.24 34.08
N ALA A 181 -23.19 -20.94 35.37
CA ALA A 181 -23.08 -19.57 35.87
C ALA A 181 -21.64 -19.04 35.68
N PHE A 182 -20.65 -19.86 35.89
CA PHE A 182 -19.24 -19.53 35.66
C PHE A 182 -18.96 -19.32 34.15
N VAL A 183 -19.49 -20.18 33.30
CA VAL A 183 -19.37 -20.02 31.84
C VAL A 183 -20.02 -18.75 31.34
N ALA A 184 -21.25 -18.43 31.83
CA ALA A 184 -21.94 -17.19 31.48
C ALA A 184 -21.17 -15.94 31.94
N GLN A 185 -20.54 -15.98 33.12
CA GLN A 185 -19.67 -14.91 33.59
C GLN A 185 -18.44 -14.73 32.72
N ASN A 186 -17.75 -15.83 32.34
CA ASN A 186 -16.61 -15.79 31.44
C ASN A 186 -17.00 -15.19 30.08
N ALA A 187 -18.14 -15.59 29.52
CA ALA A 187 -18.66 -15.08 28.26
C ALA A 187 -18.89 -13.56 28.30
N ALA A 188 -19.53 -13.07 29.37
CA ALA A 188 -19.76 -11.63 29.56
C ALA A 188 -18.45 -10.84 29.69
N GLN A 189 -17.49 -11.34 30.46
CA GLN A 189 -16.18 -10.69 30.63
C GLN A 189 -15.36 -10.69 29.33
N ILE A 190 -15.37 -11.76 28.55
CA ILE A 190 -14.71 -11.82 27.24
C ILE A 190 -15.34 -10.80 26.29
N ALA A 191 -16.66 -10.73 26.20
CA ALA A 191 -17.36 -9.78 25.34
C ALA A 191 -17.01 -8.33 25.71
N GLU A 192 -17.04 -8.00 27.01
CA GLU A 192 -16.71 -6.66 27.51
C GLU A 192 -15.23 -6.30 27.29
N GLN A 193 -14.32 -7.19 27.66
CA GLN A 193 -12.87 -6.91 27.61
C GLN A 193 -12.32 -6.88 26.19
N CYS A 194 -12.79 -7.79 25.32
CA CYS A 194 -12.28 -7.93 23.96
C CYS A 194 -13.05 -7.10 22.93
N GLY A 195 -14.25 -6.61 23.26
CA GLY A 195 -15.09 -5.87 22.32
C GLY A 195 -15.57 -6.70 21.11
N VAL A 196 -15.62 -8.04 21.25
CA VAL A 196 -16.09 -8.96 20.21
C VAL A 196 -17.26 -9.80 20.72
N PRO A 197 -18.20 -10.24 19.84
CA PRO A 197 -19.33 -11.04 20.27
C PRO A 197 -18.89 -12.42 20.75
N VAL A 198 -19.55 -12.94 21.80
CA VAL A 198 -19.51 -14.35 22.16
C VAL A 198 -20.75 -15.00 21.56
N LEU A 199 -20.54 -15.90 20.57
CA LEU A 199 -21.61 -16.52 19.78
C LEU A 199 -22.40 -17.57 20.56
N GLY A 200 -21.87 -18.00 21.69
CA GLY A 200 -22.52 -18.94 22.58
C GLY A 200 -21.58 -19.99 23.15
N LEU A 201 -22.19 -20.97 23.83
CA LEU A 201 -21.53 -22.17 24.38
C LEU A 201 -21.82 -23.35 23.49
N PHE A 202 -20.76 -24.04 23.03
CA PHE A 202 -20.87 -25.33 22.35
C PHE A 202 -20.67 -26.44 23.38
N PRO A 203 -21.70 -27.27 23.63
CA PRO A 203 -21.67 -28.26 24.70
C PRO A 203 -20.74 -29.44 24.39
N HIS A 204 -20.34 -30.15 25.42
CA HIS A 204 -19.68 -31.45 25.27
C HIS A 204 -20.63 -32.50 24.67
N LEU A 205 -20.18 -33.18 23.62
CA LEU A 205 -20.93 -34.25 22.96
C LEU A 205 -20.24 -35.57 23.21
N GLY A 206 -21.00 -36.58 23.67
CA GLY A 206 -20.47 -37.90 23.96
C GLY A 206 -19.98 -38.67 22.72
N ASP A 207 -20.60 -38.40 21.57
CA ASP A 207 -20.19 -38.94 20.26
C ASP A 207 -20.04 -37.80 19.25
N PRO A 208 -18.80 -37.37 18.94
CA PRO A 208 -18.56 -36.30 17.97
C PRO A 208 -18.80 -36.75 16.51
N SER A 209 -19.12 -37.99 16.23
CA SER A 209 -19.47 -38.49 14.89
C SER A 209 -20.97 -38.38 14.56
N ASP A 210 -21.81 -38.08 15.56
CA ASP A 210 -23.24 -37.83 15.35
C ASP A 210 -23.50 -36.46 14.74
N LEU A 211 -23.60 -36.40 13.41
CA LEU A 211 -23.81 -35.17 12.67
C LEU A 211 -25.14 -34.46 13.02
N VAL A 212 -26.15 -35.19 13.48
CA VAL A 212 -27.43 -34.58 13.88
C VAL A 212 -27.25 -33.86 15.20
N ALA A 213 -26.63 -34.51 16.18
CA ALA A 213 -26.32 -33.89 17.47
C ALA A 213 -25.37 -32.67 17.30
N LEU A 214 -24.38 -32.78 16.43
CA LEU A 214 -23.48 -31.66 16.07
C LEU A 214 -24.25 -30.45 15.51
N ALA A 215 -25.14 -30.70 14.53
CA ALA A 215 -25.93 -29.65 13.90
C ALA A 215 -26.89 -28.97 14.89
N GLU A 216 -27.49 -29.73 15.81
CA GLU A 216 -28.38 -29.20 16.87
C GLU A 216 -27.62 -28.36 17.88
N ALA A 217 -26.47 -28.82 18.34
CA ALA A 217 -25.59 -28.09 19.25
C ALA A 217 -25.10 -26.75 18.64
N ALA A 218 -24.69 -26.77 17.39
CA ALA A 218 -24.28 -25.55 16.68
C ALA A 218 -25.48 -24.63 16.35
N GLY A 219 -26.67 -25.16 16.16
CA GLY A 219 -27.89 -24.40 15.93
C GLY A 219 -28.33 -23.54 17.13
N ALA A 220 -27.79 -23.80 18.33
CA ALA A 220 -27.97 -22.98 19.51
C ALA A 220 -27.02 -21.76 19.57
N LEU A 221 -26.03 -21.70 18.71
CA LEU A 221 -25.10 -20.58 18.59
C LEU A 221 -25.71 -19.46 17.74
N ASP A 222 -25.26 -18.21 17.95
CA ASP A 222 -25.61 -17.11 17.05
C ASP A 222 -24.82 -17.21 15.75
N LEU A 223 -25.43 -17.83 14.73
CA LEU A 223 -24.83 -18.01 13.41
C LEU A 223 -25.09 -16.85 12.44
N SER A 224 -25.84 -15.81 12.84
CA SER A 224 -26.21 -14.68 11.97
C SER A 224 -24.95 -14.00 11.39
N ALA A 225 -23.94 -13.76 12.21
CA ALA A 225 -22.68 -13.16 11.81
C ALA A 225 -21.87 -13.98 10.77
N LEU A 226 -22.18 -15.29 10.64
CA LEU A 226 -21.56 -16.16 9.61
C LEU A 226 -22.27 -16.06 8.26
N THR A 227 -23.56 -15.69 8.24
CA THR A 227 -24.42 -15.70 7.06
C THR A 227 -24.80 -14.33 6.54
N GLU A 228 -24.61 -13.26 7.35
CA GLU A 228 -24.93 -11.89 6.92
C GLU A 228 -24.17 -11.49 5.66
N PRO A 229 -24.84 -10.96 4.61
CA PRO A 229 -24.21 -10.52 3.39
C PRO A 229 -23.29 -9.33 3.63
N LEU A 230 -22.09 -9.32 3.02
CA LEU A 230 -21.21 -8.15 2.96
C LEU A 230 -21.77 -7.03 2.06
N ALA A 231 -22.82 -7.32 1.27
CA ALA A 231 -23.37 -6.42 0.25
C ALA A 231 -23.95 -5.11 0.81
N ASP A 232 -24.60 -5.14 1.95
CA ASP A 232 -25.24 -3.93 2.53
C ASP A 232 -24.23 -2.87 2.96
N ALA A 233 -23.03 -3.29 3.39
CA ALA A 233 -21.95 -2.38 3.78
C ALA A 233 -21.40 -1.60 2.56
N THR A 234 -21.24 -2.25 1.40
CA THR A 234 -20.75 -1.62 0.17
C THR A 234 -21.70 -0.56 -0.35
N GLU A 235 -23.01 -0.84 -0.39
CA GLU A 235 -24.01 0.13 -0.84
C GLU A 235 -24.07 1.35 0.08
N ALA A 236 -24.02 1.14 1.40
CA ALA A 236 -24.00 2.22 2.39
C ALA A 236 -22.73 3.10 2.24
N VAL A 237 -21.55 2.49 2.03
CA VAL A 237 -20.30 3.21 1.79
C VAL A 237 -20.38 4.03 0.51
N VAL A 238 -20.85 3.44 -0.60
CA VAL A 238 -21.02 4.14 -1.89
C VAL A 238 -22.02 5.28 -1.78
N ALA A 239 -23.13 5.10 -1.05
CA ALA A 239 -24.12 6.15 -0.83
C ALA A 239 -23.56 7.31 -0.01
N ALA A 240 -22.80 7.01 1.05
CA ALA A 240 -22.14 8.02 1.87
C ALA A 240 -21.07 8.78 1.08
N ASP A 241 -20.26 8.07 0.30
CA ASP A 241 -19.24 8.63 -0.56
C ASP A 241 -19.83 9.62 -1.57
N ARG A 242 -20.81 9.17 -2.36
CA ARG A 242 -21.48 10.02 -3.37
C ARG A 242 -22.14 11.26 -2.77
N ARG A 243 -22.57 11.19 -1.54
CA ARG A 243 -23.27 12.29 -0.86
C ARG A 243 -22.33 13.29 -0.20
N HIS A 244 -21.17 12.82 0.32
CA HIS A 244 -20.37 13.63 1.26
C HIS A 244 -18.90 13.79 0.85
N VAL A 245 -18.34 12.98 -0.08
CA VAL A 245 -16.92 13.06 -0.46
C VAL A 245 -16.76 13.82 -1.77
N TRP A 246 -15.86 14.80 -1.77
CA TRP A 246 -15.41 15.47 -2.98
C TRP A 246 -14.05 14.89 -3.40
N HIS A 247 -14.06 14.09 -4.47
CA HIS A 247 -12.88 13.39 -4.96
C HIS A 247 -11.90 14.32 -5.67
N PRO A 248 -10.58 14.27 -5.33
CA PRO A 248 -9.54 15.04 -6.02
C PRO A 248 -9.35 14.52 -7.45
N PHE A 249 -9.05 15.42 -8.40
CA PHE A 249 -8.76 15.10 -9.80
C PHE A 249 -9.79 14.19 -10.48
N THR A 250 -11.05 14.27 -10.07
CA THR A 250 -12.12 13.38 -10.53
C THR A 250 -13.24 14.19 -11.15
N GLN A 251 -13.64 13.82 -12.37
CA GLN A 251 -14.79 14.43 -13.04
C GLN A 251 -16.07 14.07 -12.27
N THR A 252 -16.72 15.06 -11.68
CA THR A 252 -17.86 14.85 -10.78
C THR A 252 -19.07 14.19 -11.48
N SER A 253 -19.32 14.53 -12.77
CA SER A 253 -20.39 13.90 -13.55
C SER A 253 -20.19 12.39 -13.69
N ASP A 254 -18.96 11.97 -13.99
CA ASP A 254 -18.62 10.56 -14.16
C ASP A 254 -18.75 9.79 -12.85
N TRP A 255 -18.26 10.41 -11.74
CA TRP A 255 -18.30 9.77 -10.43
C TRP A 255 -19.72 9.47 -9.95
N ARG A 256 -20.69 10.27 -10.37
CA ARG A 256 -22.11 10.04 -10.04
C ARG A 256 -22.68 8.80 -10.74
N GLU A 257 -22.17 8.45 -11.90
CA GLU A 257 -22.65 7.33 -12.73
C GLU A 257 -21.81 6.07 -12.56
N GLU A 258 -20.51 6.20 -12.25
CA GLU A 258 -19.58 5.09 -12.10
C GLU A 258 -19.82 4.30 -10.82
N VAL A 259 -19.68 2.98 -10.89
CA VAL A 259 -19.59 2.14 -9.69
C VAL A 259 -18.17 2.26 -9.15
N PRO A 260 -17.97 2.88 -7.98
CA PRO A 260 -16.65 3.07 -7.40
C PRO A 260 -16.03 1.75 -6.98
N LEU A 261 -14.71 1.69 -7.03
CA LEU A 261 -13.94 0.59 -6.45
C LEU A 261 -13.73 0.89 -4.96
N VAL A 262 -14.48 0.19 -4.11
CA VAL A 262 -14.39 0.34 -2.65
C VAL A 262 -13.28 -0.57 -2.14
N ILE A 263 -12.10 -0.02 -1.88
CA ILE A 263 -10.95 -0.77 -1.39
C ILE A 263 -11.08 -1.00 0.12
N ARG A 264 -11.02 -2.26 0.52
CA ARG A 264 -11.11 -2.71 1.91
C ARG A 264 -9.75 -3.09 2.50
N ALA A 265 -8.88 -3.71 1.72
CA ALA A 265 -7.60 -4.23 2.19
C ALA A 265 -6.54 -4.20 1.10
N GLY A 266 -5.28 -4.31 1.51
CA GLY A 266 -4.15 -4.50 0.61
C GLY A 266 -3.13 -5.46 1.22
N ASP A 267 -2.42 -6.21 0.37
CA ASP A 267 -1.34 -7.12 0.77
C ASP A 267 -0.32 -7.23 -0.36
N GLY A 268 0.96 -6.97 -0.08
CA GLY A 268 1.98 -6.87 -1.10
C GLY A 268 1.60 -5.89 -2.21
N CYS A 269 1.60 -6.32 -3.46
CA CYS A 269 1.22 -5.49 -4.61
C CYS A 269 -0.29 -5.52 -4.92
N TRP A 270 -1.11 -6.13 -4.08
CA TRP A 270 -2.51 -6.36 -4.36
C TRP A 270 -3.44 -5.54 -3.46
N LEU A 271 -4.46 -4.98 -4.08
CA LEU A 271 -5.62 -4.36 -3.42
C LEU A 271 -6.79 -5.35 -3.45
N ARG A 272 -7.69 -5.25 -2.47
CA ARG A 272 -8.91 -6.05 -2.39
C ARG A 272 -10.09 -5.13 -2.14
N ASP A 273 -11.15 -5.30 -2.93
CA ASP A 273 -12.39 -4.57 -2.72
C ASP A 273 -13.33 -5.27 -1.72
N GLU A 274 -14.44 -4.62 -1.41
CA GLU A 274 -15.45 -5.15 -0.48
C GLU A 274 -16.10 -6.46 -0.96
N SER A 275 -16.10 -6.74 -2.27
CA SER A 275 -16.57 -8.02 -2.82
C SER A 275 -15.53 -9.15 -2.71
N GLY A 276 -14.33 -8.86 -2.20
CA GLY A 276 -13.21 -9.79 -2.11
C GLY A 276 -12.39 -9.92 -3.39
N ARG A 277 -12.75 -9.23 -4.48
CA ARG A 277 -12.00 -9.25 -5.73
C ARG A 277 -10.66 -8.56 -5.57
N ARG A 278 -9.61 -9.17 -6.12
CA ARG A 278 -8.24 -8.65 -6.08
C ARG A 278 -7.90 -7.84 -7.32
N TYR A 279 -7.10 -6.80 -7.11
CA TYR A 279 -6.58 -5.93 -8.16
C TYR A 279 -5.10 -5.70 -7.92
N LEU A 280 -4.27 -5.91 -8.95
CA LEU A 280 -2.86 -5.59 -8.88
C LEU A 280 -2.68 -4.07 -8.97
N ASP A 281 -1.94 -3.51 -8.01
CA ASP A 281 -1.69 -2.05 -7.91
C ASP A 281 -0.54 -1.65 -8.84
N GLY A 282 -0.85 -1.36 -10.10
CA GLY A 282 0.12 -0.93 -11.10
C GLY A 282 0.56 0.53 -10.98
N ILE A 283 0.05 1.26 -9.96
CA ILE A 283 0.29 2.70 -9.79
C ILE A 283 0.75 3.07 -8.37
N SER A 284 0.99 2.06 -7.49
CA SER A 284 1.39 2.28 -6.10
C SER A 284 0.45 3.23 -5.36
N SER A 285 -0.87 3.01 -5.49
CA SER A 285 -1.96 3.89 -5.04
C SER A 285 -1.89 5.26 -5.70
N LEU A 286 -0.95 6.13 -5.35
CA LEU A 286 -0.58 7.34 -6.10
C LEU A 286 0.94 7.58 -5.98
N TRP A 287 1.72 6.66 -6.57
CA TRP A 287 3.19 6.70 -6.66
C TRP A 287 3.89 6.68 -5.29
N CYS A 288 3.24 6.18 -4.24
CA CYS A 288 3.78 6.25 -2.87
C CYS A 288 4.11 4.89 -2.26
N THR A 289 3.40 3.80 -2.60
CA THR A 289 3.62 2.47 -2.02
C THR A 289 4.93 1.88 -2.56
N VAL A 290 5.94 1.74 -1.69
CA VAL A 290 7.29 1.26 -2.04
C VAL A 290 7.42 -0.24 -1.80
N HIS A 291 7.20 -0.67 -0.56
CA HIS A 291 7.41 -2.04 -0.09
C HIS A 291 6.15 -2.91 -0.16
N GLY A 292 5.11 -2.46 -0.86
CA GLY A 292 3.81 -3.10 -0.89
C GLY A 292 2.91 -2.69 0.28
N HIS A 293 1.65 -3.14 0.19
CA HIS A 293 0.62 -2.88 1.21
C HIS A 293 0.79 -3.82 2.41
N ALA A 294 0.40 -3.37 3.59
CA ALA A 294 0.38 -4.13 4.84
C ALA A 294 1.73 -4.83 5.15
N HIS A 295 2.84 -4.13 4.92
CA HIS A 295 4.18 -4.68 5.19
C HIS A 295 4.41 -4.84 6.70
N PRO A 296 4.77 -6.05 7.20
CA PRO A 296 4.81 -6.33 8.65
C PRO A 296 5.73 -5.41 9.46
N ALA A 297 6.86 -4.98 8.89
CA ALA A 297 7.80 -4.08 9.58
C ALA A 297 7.26 -2.65 9.70
N LEU A 298 6.57 -2.15 8.67
CA LEU A 298 5.96 -0.81 8.68
C LEU A 298 4.75 -0.79 9.62
N ASP A 299 3.89 -1.80 9.54
CA ASP A 299 2.76 -2.00 10.46
C ASP A 299 3.22 -2.01 11.92
N ARG A 300 4.27 -2.77 12.22
CA ARG A 300 4.84 -2.85 13.57
C ARG A 300 5.37 -1.49 14.03
N ALA A 301 6.13 -0.79 13.20
CA ALA A 301 6.67 0.52 13.54
C ALA A 301 5.56 1.54 13.88
N ALA A 302 4.46 1.54 13.11
CA ALA A 302 3.31 2.38 13.37
C ALA A 302 2.64 2.04 14.71
N ARG A 303 2.35 0.76 14.97
CA ARG A 303 1.69 0.30 16.21
C ARG A 303 2.54 0.57 17.44
N GLU A 304 3.84 0.27 17.40
CA GLU A 304 4.75 0.51 18.52
C GLU A 304 4.84 2.00 18.85
N GLN A 305 4.90 2.87 17.86
CA GLN A 305 4.97 4.31 18.09
C GLN A 305 3.63 4.89 18.58
N LEU A 306 2.50 4.41 18.06
CA LEU A 306 1.18 4.77 18.56
C LEU A 306 0.99 4.39 20.03
N GLY A 307 1.53 3.25 20.45
CA GLY A 307 1.52 2.82 21.86
C GLY A 307 2.37 3.69 22.80
N ARG A 308 3.26 4.56 22.25
CA ARG A 308 4.08 5.49 23.04
C ARG A 308 3.52 6.90 23.03
N ILE A 309 3.39 7.48 21.84
CA ILE A 309 2.80 8.81 21.61
C ILE A 309 2.43 8.96 20.13
N ALA A 310 1.21 9.38 19.87
CA ALA A 310 0.72 9.61 18.52
C ALA A 310 1.26 10.90 17.89
N HIS A 311 1.38 11.97 18.69
CA HIS A 311 1.89 13.26 18.23
C HIS A 311 2.59 14.04 19.35
N SER A 312 3.67 14.73 18.98
CA SER A 312 4.33 15.79 19.71
C SER A 312 4.92 16.78 18.71
N THR A 313 5.04 18.03 19.09
CA THR A 313 5.52 19.10 18.22
C THR A 313 7.04 19.25 18.22
N PHE A 314 7.60 19.82 17.13
CA PHE A 314 8.98 20.31 17.07
C PHE A 314 9.13 21.78 17.53
N LEU A 315 8.04 22.45 17.89
CA LEU A 315 8.07 23.83 18.42
C LEU A 315 8.62 23.83 19.85
N GLY A 316 9.95 24.00 20.00
CA GLY A 316 10.65 24.01 21.28
C GLY A 316 10.77 22.64 21.94
N GLN A 317 10.41 21.57 21.26
CA GLN A 317 10.52 20.18 21.69
C GLN A 317 11.17 19.33 20.60
N THR A 318 11.57 18.12 20.95
CA THR A 318 12.05 17.10 20.01
C THR A 318 11.59 15.71 20.43
N HIS A 319 11.68 14.76 19.54
CA HIS A 319 11.41 13.34 19.82
C HIS A 319 12.32 12.42 19.01
N ALA A 320 12.64 11.25 19.57
CA ALA A 320 13.59 10.33 18.99
C ALA A 320 13.26 9.90 17.54
N PRO A 321 12.01 9.51 17.17
CA PRO A 321 11.72 9.14 15.79
C PRO A 321 12.12 10.21 14.75
N GLY A 322 11.79 11.48 15.00
CA GLY A 322 12.10 12.56 14.07
C GLY A 322 13.58 12.92 14.02
N ALA A 323 14.25 13.03 15.19
CA ALA A 323 15.67 13.36 15.24
C ALA A 323 16.53 12.28 14.57
N LEU A 324 16.21 10.99 14.82
CA LEU A 324 16.93 9.86 14.21
C LEU A 324 16.63 9.70 12.73
N LEU A 325 15.38 9.98 12.28
CA LEU A 325 15.05 10.01 10.86
C LEU A 325 15.86 11.09 10.12
N ALA A 326 16.02 12.28 10.72
CA ALA A 326 16.84 13.34 10.13
C ALA A 326 18.30 12.90 9.96
N GLN A 327 18.86 12.22 10.94
CA GLN A 327 20.21 11.65 10.89
C GLN A 327 20.31 10.57 9.77
N GLU A 328 19.34 9.66 9.70
CA GLU A 328 19.30 8.59 8.70
C GLU A 328 19.13 9.14 7.28
N LEU A 329 18.28 10.15 7.07
CA LEU A 329 18.12 10.83 5.79
C LEU A 329 19.40 11.55 5.37
N ALA A 330 20.04 12.29 6.27
CA ALA A 330 21.29 12.98 5.98
C ALA A 330 22.44 12.01 5.61
N ALA A 331 22.43 10.80 6.17
CA ALA A 331 23.43 9.77 5.85
C ALA A 331 23.30 9.18 4.45
N VAL A 332 22.08 9.13 3.89
CA VAL A 332 21.78 8.54 2.56
C VAL A 332 21.55 9.58 1.47
N ALA A 333 21.40 10.85 1.83
CA ALA A 333 21.16 11.95 0.90
C ALA A 333 22.40 12.27 0.05
N PRO A 334 22.25 12.99 -1.07
CA PRO A 334 23.37 13.58 -1.80
C PRO A 334 24.32 14.37 -0.86
N PRO A 335 25.63 14.33 -1.12
CA PRO A 335 26.62 14.96 -0.24
C PRO A 335 26.33 16.44 0.04
N GLY A 336 26.50 16.86 1.30
CA GLY A 336 26.29 18.24 1.75
C GLY A 336 24.91 18.54 2.34
N LEU A 337 23.91 17.68 2.13
CA LEU A 337 22.56 17.84 2.67
C LEU A 337 22.49 17.27 4.09
N THR A 338 22.65 18.10 5.09
CA THR A 338 22.77 17.72 6.50
C THR A 338 21.64 18.18 7.41
N ARG A 339 20.81 19.11 6.94
CA ARG A 339 19.71 19.70 7.71
C ARG A 339 18.37 19.29 7.13
N VAL A 340 17.44 18.89 7.99
CA VAL A 340 16.13 18.38 7.61
C VAL A 340 15.01 19.21 8.22
N PHE A 341 14.11 19.68 7.39
CA PHE A 341 12.86 20.33 7.79
C PHE A 341 11.68 19.46 7.35
N TYR A 342 10.77 19.11 8.26
CA TYR A 342 9.63 18.23 7.98
C TYR A 342 8.36 18.98 7.62
N CYS A 343 7.58 18.40 6.70
CA CYS A 343 6.21 18.78 6.36
C CYS A 343 5.34 17.52 6.23
N GLU A 344 4.05 17.67 5.90
CA GLU A 344 3.11 16.55 5.76
C GLU A 344 2.86 16.13 4.31
N ALA A 345 3.00 17.04 3.34
CA ALA A 345 2.71 16.80 1.94
C ALA A 345 3.85 17.30 1.04
N GLY A 346 3.99 16.71 -0.15
CA GLY A 346 5.01 17.13 -1.12
C GLY A 346 4.93 18.60 -1.48
N ALA A 347 3.72 19.12 -1.74
CA ALA A 347 3.52 20.55 -2.00
C ALA A 347 3.97 21.45 -0.83
N ALA A 348 3.76 21.01 0.41
CA ALA A 348 4.24 21.73 1.60
C ALA A 348 5.77 21.71 1.71
N ALA A 349 6.43 20.63 1.28
CA ALA A 349 7.89 20.59 1.17
C ALA A 349 8.40 21.59 0.11
N VAL A 350 7.73 21.66 -1.03
CA VAL A 350 8.07 22.65 -2.07
C VAL A 350 7.86 24.08 -1.54
N GLU A 351 6.77 24.38 -0.85
CA GLU A 351 6.56 25.69 -0.19
C GLU A 351 7.69 26.04 0.78
N ALA A 352 8.11 25.06 1.59
CA ALA A 352 9.24 25.25 2.51
C ALA A 352 10.55 25.50 1.75
N ALA A 353 10.82 24.74 0.68
CA ALA A 353 12.01 24.91 -0.16
C ALA A 353 12.08 26.27 -0.81
N LEU A 354 10.97 26.76 -1.39
CA LEU A 354 10.89 28.11 -1.96
C LEU A 354 11.17 29.20 -0.92
N ARG A 355 10.58 29.08 0.29
CA ARG A 355 10.82 30.01 1.40
C ARG A 355 12.26 29.97 1.88
N ILE A 356 12.84 28.79 2.05
CA ILE A 356 14.26 28.62 2.44
C ILE A 356 15.15 29.27 1.39
N ALA A 357 14.95 29.00 0.10
CA ALA A 357 15.75 29.58 -0.97
C ALA A 357 15.68 31.09 -1.00
N LEU A 358 14.47 31.65 -0.98
CA LEU A 358 14.25 33.12 -1.00
C LEU A 358 14.89 33.82 0.19
N LEU A 359 14.63 33.32 1.42
CA LEU A 359 15.14 33.92 2.64
C LEU A 359 16.66 33.72 2.78
N ALA A 360 17.20 32.58 2.38
CA ALA A 360 18.63 32.33 2.39
C ALA A 360 19.40 33.30 1.48
N GLN A 361 18.87 33.61 0.28
CA GLN A 361 19.44 34.63 -0.60
C GLN A 361 19.38 36.04 0.04
N ARG A 362 18.24 36.38 0.61
CA ARG A 362 18.08 37.66 1.32
C ARG A 362 19.05 37.79 2.50
N HIS A 363 19.21 36.75 3.32
CA HIS A 363 20.12 36.74 4.48
C HIS A 363 21.59 36.74 4.06
N ALA A 364 21.90 36.26 2.84
CA ALA A 364 23.22 36.35 2.25
C ALA A 364 23.55 37.76 1.67
N GLY A 365 22.63 38.72 1.75
CA GLY A 365 22.82 40.08 1.25
C GLY A 365 22.33 40.31 -0.19
N HIS A 366 21.51 39.37 -0.73
CA HIS A 366 20.94 39.43 -2.07
C HIS A 366 19.40 39.55 -2.04
N PRO A 367 18.84 40.67 -1.49
CA PRO A 367 17.38 40.84 -1.41
C PRO A 367 16.71 41.01 -2.78
N GLU A 368 17.46 41.30 -3.83
CA GLU A 368 17.02 41.39 -5.22
C GLU A 368 16.68 40.01 -5.84
N ARG A 369 17.21 38.90 -5.31
CA ARG A 369 16.96 37.54 -5.77
C ARG A 369 15.58 37.05 -5.32
N THR A 370 14.56 37.40 -6.10
CA THR A 370 13.14 37.12 -5.77
C THR A 370 12.47 36.23 -6.81
N HIS A 371 13.11 35.97 -7.95
CA HIS A 371 12.55 35.17 -9.03
C HIS A 371 12.91 33.68 -8.85
N PHE A 372 11.96 32.81 -9.24
CA PHE A 372 12.19 31.39 -9.39
C PHE A 372 12.16 31.02 -10.87
N VAL A 373 13.02 30.09 -11.27
CA VAL A 373 13.00 29.47 -12.59
C VAL A 373 12.46 28.05 -12.46
N ALA A 374 11.52 27.70 -13.34
CA ALA A 374 10.91 26.37 -13.42
C ALA A 374 10.90 25.86 -14.85
N LEU A 375 10.64 24.58 -15.04
CA LEU A 375 10.46 23.96 -16.36
C LEU A 375 9.02 24.10 -16.84
N GLY A 376 8.82 24.18 -18.14
CA GLY A 376 7.52 23.91 -18.74
C GLY A 376 7.08 22.48 -18.39
N ASP A 377 5.78 22.27 -18.29
CA ASP A 377 5.19 20.97 -17.94
C ASP A 377 5.59 20.42 -16.56
N ALA A 378 6.19 21.22 -15.68
CA ALA A 378 6.52 20.81 -14.32
C ALA A 378 5.27 20.73 -13.42
N TYR A 379 5.32 19.82 -12.44
CA TYR A 379 4.30 19.71 -11.40
C TYR A 379 4.97 19.52 -10.03
N HIS A 380 4.72 20.48 -9.13
CA HIS A 380 5.32 20.51 -7.80
C HIS A 380 4.27 20.45 -6.66
N GLY A 381 3.00 20.24 -7.00
CA GLY A 381 1.87 20.18 -6.06
C GLY A 381 0.85 21.28 -6.29
N ASP A 382 -0.20 21.31 -5.45
CA ASP A 382 -1.41 22.12 -5.66
C ASP A 382 -1.56 23.30 -4.70
N THR A 383 -0.55 23.62 -3.90
CA THR A 383 -0.51 24.87 -3.12
C THR A 383 -0.11 26.04 -4.02
N ALA A 384 -0.48 27.26 -3.66
CA ALA A 384 -0.25 28.43 -4.51
C ALA A 384 1.22 28.62 -4.92
N GLY A 385 2.16 28.43 -3.98
CA GLY A 385 3.59 28.53 -4.30
C GLY A 385 4.06 27.38 -5.20
N ALA A 386 3.64 26.14 -4.95
CA ALA A 386 3.98 24.99 -5.77
C ALA A 386 3.43 25.12 -7.19
N VAL A 387 2.17 25.57 -7.36
CA VAL A 387 1.56 25.85 -8.68
C VAL A 387 2.28 26.98 -9.40
N SER A 388 2.74 28.00 -8.67
CA SER A 388 3.48 29.13 -9.27
C SER A 388 4.76 28.71 -10.00
N VAL A 389 5.39 27.62 -9.53
CA VAL A 389 6.63 27.06 -10.13
C VAL A 389 6.39 25.74 -10.86
N GLY A 390 5.17 25.21 -10.86
CA GLY A 390 4.85 23.88 -11.43
C GLY A 390 3.51 23.87 -12.14
N ARG A 391 3.27 24.85 -13.03
CA ARG A 391 2.00 24.97 -13.74
C ARG A 391 1.83 23.88 -14.78
N SER A 392 0.84 23.03 -14.59
CA SER A 392 0.47 21.95 -15.48
C SER A 392 -1.01 22.06 -15.86
N GLU A 393 -1.29 22.27 -17.14
CA GLU A 393 -2.67 22.30 -17.66
C GLU A 393 -3.16 20.87 -17.96
N PRO A 394 -4.47 20.58 -17.77
CA PRO A 394 -5.55 21.50 -17.36
C PRO A 394 -5.72 21.65 -15.84
N PHE A 395 -4.84 21.07 -14.99
CA PHE A 395 -5.03 21.00 -13.53
C PHE A 395 -5.07 22.37 -12.86
N HIS A 396 -4.33 23.34 -13.40
CA HIS A 396 -4.14 24.65 -12.78
C HIS A 396 -4.82 25.80 -13.53
N THR A 397 -5.71 25.47 -14.49
CA THR A 397 -6.46 26.48 -15.26
C THR A 397 -7.26 27.40 -14.33
N GLY A 398 -7.11 28.71 -14.51
CA GLY A 398 -7.89 29.74 -13.78
C GLY A 398 -7.36 30.09 -12.40
N LEU A 399 -6.19 29.60 -11.98
CA LEU A 399 -5.59 29.91 -10.69
C LEU A 399 -4.71 31.18 -10.69
N ASP A 400 -4.50 31.81 -11.84
CA ASP A 400 -3.61 32.99 -12.00
C ASP A 400 -3.76 34.08 -10.92
N PRO A 401 -4.97 34.43 -10.43
CA PRO A 401 -5.13 35.48 -9.45
C PRO A 401 -4.47 35.25 -8.09
N ILE A 402 -4.12 33.97 -7.77
CA ILE A 402 -3.51 33.62 -6.49
C ILE A 402 -2.05 33.17 -6.61
N LEU A 403 -1.47 33.23 -7.82
CA LEU A 403 -0.11 32.80 -8.12
C LEU A 403 0.87 33.98 -8.20
N PHE A 404 2.12 33.73 -7.85
CA PHE A 404 3.22 34.64 -8.20
C PHE A 404 3.86 34.23 -9.54
N PRO A 405 4.43 35.18 -10.29
CA PRO A 405 5.07 34.89 -11.57
C PRO A 405 6.41 34.17 -11.38
N ALA A 406 6.57 33.01 -11.99
CA ALA A 406 7.85 32.31 -12.16
C ALA A 406 8.39 32.52 -13.59
N ARG A 407 9.69 32.37 -13.76
CA ARG A 407 10.34 32.30 -15.08
C ARG A 407 10.28 30.84 -15.55
N VAL A 408 9.72 30.60 -16.73
CA VAL A 408 9.55 29.26 -17.27
C VAL A 408 10.48 29.08 -18.47
N VAL A 409 11.30 28.02 -18.44
CA VAL A 409 12.10 27.57 -19.58
C VAL A 409 11.48 26.29 -20.16
N PRO A 410 11.67 26.01 -21.47
CA PRO A 410 11.08 24.80 -22.09
C PRO A 410 11.45 23.52 -21.37
N SER A 411 10.51 22.58 -21.30
CA SER A 411 10.80 21.22 -20.84
C SER A 411 11.91 20.58 -21.67
N PRO A 412 12.88 19.89 -21.07
CA PRO A 412 13.98 19.24 -21.80
C PRO A 412 13.55 18.01 -22.60
N HIS A 413 12.36 17.50 -22.38
CA HIS A 413 11.90 16.23 -22.98
C HIS A 413 12.00 16.20 -24.51
N LEU A 414 11.65 17.27 -25.20
CA LEU A 414 11.66 17.33 -26.66
C LEU A 414 13.01 17.78 -27.23
N ASP A 415 13.68 18.75 -26.58
CA ASP A 415 14.95 19.31 -27.01
C ASP A 415 15.75 19.82 -25.80
N GLU A 416 16.63 18.94 -25.28
CA GLU A 416 17.49 19.27 -24.13
C GLU A 416 18.43 20.45 -24.43
N ALA A 417 18.94 20.57 -25.67
CA ALA A 417 19.84 21.65 -26.03
C ALA A 417 19.10 23.00 -26.11
N ALA A 418 17.87 23.02 -26.62
CA ALA A 418 17.06 24.23 -26.63
C ALA A 418 16.67 24.65 -25.20
N SER A 419 16.32 23.68 -24.33
CA SER A 419 16.04 23.92 -22.92
C SER A 419 17.24 24.54 -22.19
N LEU A 420 18.45 23.98 -22.37
CA LEU A 420 19.68 24.53 -21.77
C LEU A 420 20.04 25.91 -22.30
N ARG A 421 19.89 26.14 -23.60
CA ARG A 421 20.11 27.48 -24.18
C ARG A 421 19.15 28.49 -23.57
N ALA A 422 17.85 28.19 -23.49
CA ALA A 422 16.86 29.08 -22.91
C ALA A 422 17.14 29.37 -21.42
N LEU A 423 17.61 28.36 -20.65
CA LEU A 423 18.04 28.53 -19.27
C LEU A 423 19.26 29.45 -19.16
N SER A 424 20.29 29.21 -19.99
CA SER A 424 21.49 30.05 -20.01
C SER A 424 21.16 31.50 -20.37
N ASP A 425 20.44 31.71 -21.46
CA ASP A 425 20.05 33.05 -21.94
C ASP A 425 19.21 33.81 -20.91
N LEU A 426 18.33 33.11 -20.15
CA LEU A 426 17.55 33.70 -19.07
C LEU A 426 18.46 34.11 -17.92
N LEU A 427 19.36 33.23 -17.48
CA LEU A 427 20.25 33.53 -16.34
C LEU A 427 21.33 34.56 -16.70
N ASP A 428 21.78 34.60 -17.95
CA ASP A 428 22.67 35.70 -18.42
C ASP A 428 22.01 37.06 -18.36
N ARG A 429 20.69 37.15 -18.53
CA ARG A 429 19.94 38.43 -18.47
C ARG A 429 19.45 38.79 -17.06
N GLU A 430 18.96 37.84 -16.29
CA GLU A 430 18.21 38.05 -15.03
C GLU A 430 18.80 37.29 -13.84
N GLY A 431 19.98 36.64 -14.00
CA GLY A 431 20.49 35.73 -12.99
C GLY A 431 20.79 36.33 -11.62
N ASP A 432 21.07 37.63 -11.57
CA ASP A 432 21.21 38.39 -10.33
C ASP A 432 19.88 38.58 -9.55
N GLN A 433 18.75 38.36 -10.21
CA GLN A 433 17.41 38.39 -9.59
C GLN A 433 16.85 37.00 -9.29
N VAL A 434 17.53 35.94 -9.71
CA VAL A 434 17.04 34.56 -9.53
C VAL A 434 17.47 34.00 -8.19
N ALA A 435 16.50 33.59 -7.38
CA ALA A 435 16.73 32.89 -6.10
C ALA A 435 17.09 31.43 -6.30
N ALA A 436 16.31 30.73 -7.11
CA ALA A 436 16.53 29.30 -7.36
C ALA A 436 15.94 28.83 -8.70
N LEU A 437 16.53 27.75 -9.22
CA LEU A 437 15.97 26.85 -10.24
C LEU A 437 15.36 25.65 -9.52
N ILE A 438 14.09 25.30 -9.83
CA ILE A 438 13.45 24.07 -9.36
C ILE A 438 13.22 23.10 -10.49
N VAL A 439 13.54 21.82 -10.27
CA VAL A 439 13.41 20.75 -11.27
C VAL A 439 12.91 19.44 -10.65
N GLU A 440 12.19 18.63 -11.43
CA GLU A 440 11.95 17.21 -11.17
C GLU A 440 13.10 16.42 -11.81
N PRO A 441 14.04 15.81 -11.05
CA PRO A 441 15.15 15.09 -11.63
C PRO A 441 14.71 13.87 -12.44
N ARG A 442 15.25 13.72 -13.68
CA ARG A 442 15.04 12.62 -14.62
C ARG A 442 13.65 12.48 -15.21
N VAL A 443 12.57 12.80 -14.46
CA VAL A 443 11.19 12.55 -14.89
C VAL A 443 10.26 13.65 -14.39
N GLN A 444 9.65 14.39 -15.31
CA GLN A 444 8.49 15.23 -15.04
C GLN A 444 7.25 14.34 -15.01
N ALA A 445 6.92 13.89 -13.79
CA ALA A 445 6.02 12.73 -13.63
C ALA A 445 4.58 13.03 -14.04
N ALA A 446 4.00 14.14 -13.56
CA ALA A 446 2.59 14.47 -13.77
C ALA A 446 2.27 14.94 -15.19
N ALA A 447 3.28 15.30 -15.98
CA ALA A 447 3.13 15.66 -17.39
C ALA A 447 3.08 14.43 -18.33
N GLY A 448 2.93 13.23 -17.81
CA GLY A 448 2.90 11.99 -18.61
C GLY A 448 4.23 11.25 -18.64
N MET A 449 5.00 11.33 -17.56
CA MET A 449 6.31 10.68 -17.41
C MET A 449 7.31 11.17 -18.46
N LEU A 450 7.39 12.49 -18.66
CA LEU A 450 8.38 13.09 -19.58
C LEU A 450 9.78 12.92 -19.02
N THR A 451 10.68 12.33 -19.80
CA THR A 451 12.04 12.00 -19.36
C THR A 451 13.08 12.96 -19.93
N HIS A 452 14.18 13.14 -19.20
CA HIS A 452 15.36 13.84 -19.65
C HIS A 452 16.64 13.12 -19.20
N SER A 453 17.77 13.43 -19.86
CA SER A 453 19.06 12.80 -19.57
C SER A 453 19.68 13.30 -18.26
N ASP A 454 20.55 12.47 -17.68
CA ASP A 454 21.37 12.87 -16.53
C ASP A 454 22.33 14.03 -16.93
N GLY A 455 22.78 14.05 -18.19
CA GLY A 455 23.63 15.12 -18.75
C GLY A 455 22.94 16.49 -18.72
N TRP A 456 21.66 16.55 -19.11
CA TRP A 456 20.88 17.79 -19.02
C TRP A 456 20.82 18.33 -17.59
N LEU A 457 20.57 17.47 -16.59
CA LEU A 457 20.47 17.88 -15.19
C LEU A 457 21.82 18.42 -14.66
N VAL A 458 22.92 17.77 -15.04
CA VAL A 458 24.29 18.22 -14.68
C VAL A 458 24.58 19.60 -15.23
N GLU A 459 24.29 19.82 -16.53
CA GLU A 459 24.51 21.12 -17.17
C GLU A 459 23.58 22.20 -16.60
N ALA A 460 22.31 21.92 -16.39
CA ALA A 460 21.36 22.87 -15.79
C ALA A 460 21.78 23.30 -14.38
N ALA A 461 22.25 22.34 -13.57
CA ALA A 461 22.81 22.61 -12.24
C ALA A 461 24.07 23.51 -12.33
N ALA A 462 24.96 23.22 -13.30
CA ALA A 462 26.16 24.03 -13.50
C ALA A 462 25.83 25.46 -13.96
N VAL A 463 24.83 25.62 -14.83
CA VAL A 463 24.35 26.94 -15.28
C VAL A 463 23.78 27.72 -14.09
N ALA A 464 22.88 27.15 -13.28
CA ALA A 464 22.32 27.80 -12.11
C ALA A 464 23.40 28.26 -11.12
N ARG A 465 24.35 27.39 -10.81
CA ARG A 465 25.47 27.72 -9.87
C ARG A 465 26.35 28.85 -10.36
N ARG A 466 26.68 28.93 -11.66
CA ARG A 466 27.50 30.02 -12.20
C ARG A 466 26.87 31.38 -11.98
N HIS A 467 25.55 31.44 -11.92
CA HIS A 467 24.79 32.69 -11.68
C HIS A 467 24.36 32.88 -10.20
N GLY A 468 24.81 32.00 -9.30
CA GLY A 468 24.49 32.07 -7.87
C GLY A 468 23.02 31.76 -7.55
N ALA A 469 22.26 31.15 -8.47
CA ALA A 469 20.94 30.62 -8.22
C ALA A 469 21.05 29.26 -7.54
N LEU A 470 20.22 29.02 -6.50
CA LEU A 470 20.17 27.75 -5.81
C LEU A 470 19.47 26.69 -6.69
N LEU A 471 19.85 25.43 -6.52
CA LEU A 471 19.17 24.30 -7.16
C LEU A 471 18.24 23.62 -6.16
N ILE A 472 16.95 23.60 -6.46
CA ILE A 472 15.93 22.80 -5.75
C ILE A 472 15.63 21.56 -6.59
N ALA A 473 15.93 20.37 -6.07
CA ALA A 473 15.51 19.13 -6.66
C ALA A 473 14.21 18.63 -5.98
N ASP A 474 13.14 18.57 -6.75
CA ASP A 474 11.90 17.97 -6.29
C ASP A 474 11.89 16.48 -6.59
N GLU A 475 12.22 15.68 -5.57
CA GLU A 475 12.19 14.21 -5.64
C GLU A 475 11.00 13.60 -4.90
N VAL A 476 9.92 14.34 -4.76
CA VAL A 476 8.67 13.83 -4.16
C VAL A 476 8.13 12.64 -4.96
N ALA A 477 8.28 12.64 -6.29
CA ALA A 477 7.84 11.54 -7.15
C ALA A 477 9.00 10.61 -7.57
N THR A 478 10.19 11.15 -7.83
CA THR A 478 11.32 10.43 -8.43
C THR A 478 12.25 9.75 -7.42
N GLY A 479 12.17 10.15 -6.16
CA GLY A 479 12.95 9.57 -5.07
C GLY A 479 12.52 8.17 -4.65
N PHE A 480 13.27 7.62 -3.71
CA PHE A 480 13.03 6.31 -3.09
C PHE A 480 12.94 5.16 -4.10
N GLY A 481 13.92 5.10 -5.02
CA GLY A 481 14.12 3.95 -5.91
C GLY A 481 13.32 3.98 -7.20
N ARG A 482 12.41 4.93 -7.41
CA ARG A 482 11.52 4.97 -8.58
C ARG A 482 12.25 5.03 -9.92
N THR A 483 13.38 5.74 -9.98
CA THR A 483 14.21 5.89 -11.19
C THR A 483 15.40 4.92 -11.23
N GLY A 484 15.48 3.97 -10.29
CA GLY A 484 16.56 2.98 -10.18
C GLY A 484 17.64 3.30 -9.14
N ASP A 485 17.73 4.55 -8.69
CA ASP A 485 18.59 5.01 -7.60
C ASP A 485 17.75 5.51 -6.43
N LEU A 486 18.30 5.50 -5.20
CA LEU A 486 17.56 5.96 -4.03
C LEU A 486 17.05 7.40 -4.21
N PHE A 487 17.93 8.26 -4.78
CA PHE A 487 17.58 9.62 -5.21
C PHE A 487 18.04 9.85 -6.65
N ALA A 488 17.17 10.38 -7.47
CA ALA A 488 17.39 10.59 -8.90
C ALA A 488 18.52 11.59 -9.17
N SER A 489 18.61 12.68 -8.40
CA SER A 489 19.69 13.67 -8.50
C SER A 489 21.05 13.06 -8.15
N ALA A 490 21.15 12.26 -7.09
CA ALA A 490 22.37 11.54 -6.72
C ALA A 490 22.82 10.58 -7.82
N GLY A 491 21.88 9.81 -8.40
CA GLY A 491 22.15 8.91 -9.50
C GLY A 491 22.62 9.62 -10.77
N ALA A 492 22.23 10.87 -10.98
CA ALA A 492 22.72 11.73 -12.05
C ALA A 492 24.06 12.43 -11.72
N GLY A 493 24.63 12.22 -10.52
CA GLY A 493 25.85 12.88 -10.08
C GLY A 493 25.66 14.35 -9.66
N VAL A 494 24.45 14.76 -9.34
CA VAL A 494 24.09 16.13 -8.91
C VAL A 494 23.75 16.16 -7.43
N ALA A 495 24.43 16.99 -6.66
CA ALA A 495 24.05 17.35 -5.31
C ALA A 495 23.29 18.69 -5.34
N PRO A 496 21.98 18.74 -5.09
CA PRO A 496 21.24 19.99 -5.05
C PRO A 496 21.54 20.78 -3.76
N ASP A 497 21.19 22.07 -3.74
CA ASP A 497 21.25 22.88 -2.53
C ASP A 497 20.09 22.60 -1.60
N ILE A 498 18.93 22.23 -2.18
CA ILE A 498 17.70 21.89 -1.48
C ILE A 498 17.06 20.67 -2.16
N LEU A 499 16.67 19.68 -1.37
CA LEU A 499 16.04 18.44 -1.84
C LEU A 499 14.67 18.27 -1.18
N CYS A 500 13.61 18.18 -1.99
CA CYS A 500 12.26 17.90 -1.52
C CYS A 500 11.94 16.41 -1.61
N LEU A 501 11.47 15.82 -0.53
CA LEU A 501 11.10 14.41 -0.42
C LEU A 501 9.65 14.24 0.06
N GLY A 502 9.00 13.18 -0.38
CA GLY A 502 7.63 12.84 0.05
C GLY A 502 7.26 11.44 -0.39
N LYS A 503 5.96 11.17 -0.58
CA LYS A 503 5.41 9.89 -1.12
C LYS A 503 6.11 8.64 -0.58
N GLY A 504 7.15 8.15 -1.28
CA GLY A 504 7.92 6.97 -0.91
C GLY A 504 8.67 7.06 0.42
N LEU A 505 8.81 8.23 1.02
CA LEU A 505 9.50 8.45 2.29
C LEU A 505 8.96 7.52 3.41
N THR A 506 7.65 7.35 3.49
CA THR A 506 7.01 6.46 4.47
C THR A 506 6.64 5.10 3.88
N GLY A 507 7.15 4.75 2.70
CA GLY A 507 6.68 3.58 1.97
C GLY A 507 5.23 3.65 1.52
N GLY A 508 4.60 4.83 1.56
CA GLY A 508 3.19 5.05 1.21
C GLY A 508 2.20 4.87 2.37
N TYR A 509 2.68 4.76 3.59
CA TYR A 509 1.82 4.47 4.76
C TYR A 509 1.18 5.72 5.37
N LEU A 510 1.93 6.80 5.52
CA LEU A 510 1.49 7.99 6.24
C LEU A 510 1.94 9.27 5.54
N PRO A 511 1.18 10.37 5.66
CA PRO A 511 1.58 11.66 5.17
C PRO A 511 2.85 12.14 5.91
N LEU A 512 3.93 12.30 5.16
CA LEU A 512 5.18 12.92 5.60
C LEU A 512 5.95 13.35 4.38
N SER A 513 6.56 14.53 4.48
CA SER A 513 7.53 15.03 3.54
C SER A 513 8.69 15.69 4.27
N ALA A 514 9.79 15.90 3.58
CA ALA A 514 10.97 16.52 4.16
C ALA A 514 11.66 17.41 3.12
N VAL A 515 12.26 18.48 3.60
CA VAL A 515 13.20 19.30 2.86
C VAL A 515 14.57 19.10 3.48
N LEU A 516 15.54 18.67 2.67
CA LEU A 516 16.93 18.60 3.08
C LEU A 516 17.69 19.78 2.50
N THR A 517 18.59 20.35 3.28
CA THR A 517 19.43 21.46 2.83
C THR A 517 20.84 21.37 3.44
N THR A 518 21.74 22.24 2.97
CA THR A 518 23.13 22.29 3.43
C THR A 518 23.26 22.99 4.77
N GLU A 519 24.36 22.71 5.48
CA GLU A 519 24.73 23.47 6.69
C GLU A 519 24.91 24.94 6.38
N GLU A 520 25.54 25.28 5.26
CA GLU A 520 25.73 26.67 4.83
C GLU A 520 24.40 27.43 4.70
N LEU A 521 23.38 26.82 4.08
CA LEU A 521 22.07 27.48 3.97
C LEU A 521 21.40 27.60 5.33
N PHE A 522 21.51 26.59 6.21
CA PHE A 522 20.99 26.65 7.57
C PHE A 522 21.62 27.77 8.39
N ASP A 523 22.95 27.95 8.31
CA ASP A 523 23.70 28.99 9.03
C ASP A 523 23.26 30.42 8.66
N ARG A 524 22.74 30.63 7.44
CA ARG A 524 22.18 31.92 7.04
C ARG A 524 20.97 32.35 7.87
N PHE A 525 20.31 31.41 8.55
CA PHE A 525 19.21 31.67 9.47
C PHE A 525 19.64 31.79 10.93
N THR A 526 20.93 31.57 11.21
CA THR A 526 21.49 31.69 12.57
C THR A 526 21.89 33.12 12.82
N ALA A 527 21.17 33.82 13.69
CA ALA A 527 21.43 35.22 14.07
C ALA A 527 20.82 35.53 15.43
N PRO A 528 21.25 36.62 16.09
CA PRO A 528 20.56 37.16 17.26
C PRO A 528 19.08 37.42 16.94
N ASP A 529 18.18 37.25 17.92
CA ASP A 529 16.72 37.38 17.74
C ASP A 529 16.31 38.74 17.14
N ALA A 530 17.00 39.82 17.49
CA ALA A 530 16.75 41.17 16.96
C ALA A 530 16.93 41.28 15.43
N GLU A 531 17.63 40.35 14.79
CA GLU A 531 17.81 40.33 13.33
C GLU A 531 16.67 39.62 12.59
N HIS A 532 15.78 38.92 13.29
CA HIS A 532 14.60 38.23 12.75
C HIS A 532 14.89 37.31 11.57
N ARG A 533 16.01 36.53 11.64
CA ARG A 533 16.40 35.59 10.58
C ARG A 533 15.78 34.18 10.74
N THR A 534 15.02 33.96 11.81
CA THR A 534 14.34 32.68 12.05
C THR A 534 13.43 32.29 10.87
N LEU A 535 13.45 31.02 10.48
CA LEU A 535 12.48 30.48 9.52
C LEU A 535 11.10 30.35 10.20
N TYR A 536 10.27 31.40 10.10
CA TYR A 536 8.89 31.42 10.62
C TYR A 536 7.96 30.63 9.69
N TYR A 537 8.11 29.32 9.65
CA TYR A 537 7.28 28.42 8.90
C TYR A 537 7.21 27.05 9.59
N GLY A 538 6.06 26.41 9.54
CA GLY A 538 5.82 25.09 10.10
C GLY A 538 4.33 24.81 10.21
N HIS A 539 3.99 23.56 10.43
CA HIS A 539 2.62 23.08 10.55
C HIS A 539 2.44 22.34 11.88
N THR A 540 1.20 22.16 12.30
CA THR A 540 0.88 21.47 13.57
C THR A 540 1.49 20.07 13.63
N TYR A 541 1.43 19.33 12.53
CA TYR A 541 1.90 17.94 12.49
C TYR A 541 3.33 17.78 11.92
N THR A 542 4.09 18.86 11.80
CA THR A 542 5.49 18.84 11.37
C THR A 542 6.27 17.75 12.12
N GLY A 543 6.83 16.78 11.37
CA GLY A 543 7.61 15.70 11.91
C GLY A 543 6.83 14.75 12.83
N ASN A 544 5.57 14.43 12.50
CA ASN A 544 4.75 13.52 13.30
C ASN A 544 5.53 12.26 13.70
N PRO A 545 5.60 11.88 15.00
CA PRO A 545 6.45 10.78 15.47
C PRO A 545 6.06 9.41 14.89
N VAL A 546 4.78 9.16 14.60
CA VAL A 546 4.34 7.89 13.97
C VAL A 546 4.83 7.82 12.54
N ALA A 547 4.64 8.89 11.76
CA ALA A 547 5.10 8.97 10.39
C ALA A 547 6.64 8.86 10.30
N CYS A 548 7.37 9.51 11.21
CA CYS A 548 8.83 9.41 11.29
C CYS A 548 9.29 7.98 11.66
N ALA A 549 8.61 7.29 12.57
CA ALA A 549 8.94 5.91 12.93
C ALA A 549 8.75 4.94 11.75
N VAL A 550 7.66 5.13 10.99
CA VAL A 550 7.40 4.35 9.77
C VAL A 550 8.41 4.67 8.68
N ALA A 551 8.76 5.94 8.46
CA ALA A 551 9.78 6.34 7.49
C ALA A 551 11.16 5.72 7.80
N ARG A 552 11.57 5.67 9.07
CA ARG A 552 12.78 4.98 9.52
C ARG A 552 12.73 3.48 9.20
N ALA A 553 11.59 2.84 9.43
CA ALA A 553 11.41 1.43 9.08
C ALA A 553 11.47 1.24 7.55
N SER A 554 10.86 2.14 6.76
CA SER A 554 10.94 2.12 5.30
C SER A 554 12.38 2.25 4.79
N LEU A 555 13.18 3.18 5.34
CA LEU A 555 14.58 3.33 4.97
C LEU A 555 15.41 2.06 5.23
N ARG A 556 15.20 1.40 6.38
CA ARG A 556 15.91 0.14 6.68
C ARG A 556 15.57 -0.98 5.69
N LEU A 557 14.33 -1.07 5.26
CA LEU A 557 13.90 -2.09 4.30
C LEU A 557 14.59 -1.97 2.93
N PHE A 558 15.06 -0.78 2.53
CA PHE A 558 15.86 -0.65 1.32
C PHE A 558 17.15 -1.48 1.36
N GLU A 559 17.77 -1.59 2.54
CA GLU A 559 18.97 -2.38 2.77
C GLU A 559 18.63 -3.85 3.11
N GLU A 560 17.71 -4.06 4.07
CA GLU A 560 17.37 -5.39 4.60
C GLU A 560 16.76 -6.33 3.54
N GLU A 561 16.03 -5.77 2.55
CA GLU A 561 15.31 -6.54 1.51
C GLU A 561 15.83 -6.27 0.10
N ASP A 562 16.95 -5.56 -0.06
CA ASP A 562 17.50 -5.17 -1.37
C ASP A 562 16.44 -4.55 -2.30
N THR A 563 15.67 -3.59 -1.76
CA THR A 563 14.57 -2.97 -2.50
C THR A 563 15.04 -2.28 -3.79
N LEU A 564 16.23 -1.68 -3.80
CA LEU A 564 16.80 -1.08 -5.03
C LEU A 564 17.18 -2.13 -6.06
N GLY A 565 17.73 -3.28 -5.66
CA GLY A 565 17.96 -4.41 -6.54
C GLY A 565 16.67 -4.92 -7.15
N SER A 566 15.61 -5.03 -6.35
CA SER A 566 14.27 -5.42 -6.82
C SER A 566 13.69 -4.41 -7.81
N ALA A 567 13.82 -3.10 -7.54
CA ALA A 567 13.38 -2.04 -8.45
C ALA A 567 14.10 -2.10 -9.83
N ARG A 568 15.42 -2.36 -9.83
CA ARG A 568 16.20 -2.48 -11.07
C ARG A 568 15.84 -3.71 -11.89
N ARG A 569 15.61 -4.86 -11.23
CA ARG A 569 15.11 -6.08 -11.89
C ARG A 569 13.73 -5.82 -12.51
N LEU A 570 12.81 -5.27 -11.72
CA LEU A 570 11.47 -4.93 -12.19
C LEU A 570 11.50 -3.98 -13.38
N ALA A 571 12.33 -2.93 -13.34
CA ALA A 571 12.48 -1.99 -14.44
C ALA A 571 12.92 -2.70 -15.73
N THR A 572 13.87 -3.64 -15.64
CA THR A 572 14.36 -4.45 -16.78
C THR A 572 13.24 -5.34 -17.33
N THR A 573 12.49 -6.02 -16.46
CA THR A 573 11.35 -6.87 -16.83
C THR A 573 10.24 -6.05 -17.50
N LEU A 574 9.87 -4.90 -16.93
CA LEU A 574 8.87 -4.00 -17.51
C LEU A 574 9.30 -3.50 -18.90
N ALA A 575 10.54 -3.02 -19.04
CA ALA A 575 11.05 -2.52 -20.31
C ALA A 575 10.97 -3.59 -21.42
N ARG A 576 11.36 -4.82 -21.12
CA ARG A 576 11.26 -5.96 -22.05
C ARG A 576 9.79 -6.24 -22.42
N LEU A 577 8.92 -6.44 -21.43
CA LEU A 577 7.52 -6.77 -21.65
C LEU A 577 6.77 -5.68 -22.42
N LEU A 578 7.02 -4.41 -22.10
CA LEU A 578 6.42 -3.27 -22.78
C LEU A 578 6.86 -3.19 -24.24
N THR A 579 8.16 -3.42 -24.52
CA THR A 579 8.68 -3.45 -25.89
C THR A 579 8.07 -4.60 -26.70
N GLU A 580 7.95 -5.80 -26.10
CA GLU A 580 7.46 -6.98 -26.78
C GLU A 580 5.93 -6.96 -26.99
N GLN A 581 5.16 -6.47 -26.02
CA GLN A 581 3.71 -6.65 -25.98
C GLN A 581 2.92 -5.35 -26.24
N VAL A 582 3.43 -4.19 -25.80
CA VAL A 582 2.68 -2.92 -25.85
C VAL A 582 3.10 -2.05 -27.04
N ALA A 583 4.41 -1.90 -27.27
CA ALA A 583 4.91 -1.04 -28.35
C ALA A 583 4.37 -1.39 -29.75
N PRO A 584 4.09 -2.67 -30.10
CA PRO A 584 3.52 -3.01 -31.40
C PRO A 584 2.02 -2.70 -31.55
N LEU A 585 1.33 -2.30 -30.49
CA LEU A 585 -0.12 -2.11 -30.53
C LEU A 585 -0.52 -0.87 -31.34
N PRO A 586 -1.58 -0.95 -32.12
CA PRO A 586 -2.18 0.24 -32.73
C PRO A 586 -2.55 1.28 -31.67
N GLY A 587 -2.28 2.56 -31.96
CA GLY A 587 -2.57 3.66 -31.06
C GLY A 587 -1.53 3.92 -29.98
N VAL A 588 -0.49 3.08 -29.80
CA VAL A 588 0.67 3.39 -28.98
C VAL A 588 1.65 4.24 -29.80
N PHE A 589 1.86 5.47 -29.36
CA PHE A 589 2.77 6.41 -30.02
C PHE A 589 4.19 6.33 -29.44
N GLU A 590 4.28 6.41 -28.10
CA GLU A 590 5.57 6.41 -27.41
C GLU A 590 5.45 5.71 -26.05
N ILE A 591 6.51 5.03 -25.65
CA ILE A 591 6.70 4.49 -24.30
C ILE A 591 7.91 5.16 -23.68
N ARG A 592 7.69 5.97 -22.67
CA ARG A 592 8.73 6.64 -21.89
C ARG A 592 8.95 5.91 -20.58
N SER A 593 10.17 5.52 -20.26
CA SER A 593 10.47 4.81 -19.01
C SER A 593 11.78 5.28 -18.39
N ARG A 594 11.77 5.47 -17.07
CA ARG A 594 12.97 5.64 -16.25
C ARG A 594 12.80 4.88 -14.94
N GLY A 595 13.58 3.82 -14.75
CA GLY A 595 13.31 2.88 -13.67
C GLY A 595 11.96 2.21 -13.85
N VAL A 596 11.09 2.24 -12.81
CA VAL A 596 9.73 1.67 -12.88
C VAL A 596 8.67 2.70 -13.30
N MET A 597 9.05 3.97 -13.41
CA MET A 597 8.15 5.04 -13.85
C MET A 597 7.98 4.96 -15.36
N THR A 598 6.77 4.70 -15.83
CA THR A 598 6.49 4.52 -17.26
C THR A 598 5.23 5.26 -17.67
N GLY A 599 5.30 5.97 -18.79
CA GLY A 599 4.18 6.57 -19.50
C GLY A 599 4.03 5.91 -20.87
N ILE A 600 2.82 5.44 -21.18
CA ILE A 600 2.43 4.87 -22.48
C ILE A 600 1.52 5.87 -23.15
N GLU A 601 2.03 6.65 -24.07
CA GLU A 601 1.27 7.68 -24.79
C GLU A 601 0.46 7.10 -25.94
N LEU A 602 -0.81 7.43 -25.98
CA LEU A 602 -1.74 6.97 -27.00
C LEU A 602 -2.04 8.09 -28.00
N ARG A 603 -1.93 7.80 -29.30
CA ARG A 603 -2.25 8.72 -30.40
C ARG A 603 -2.89 7.99 -31.57
N GLU A 604 -3.56 8.73 -32.45
CA GLU A 604 -4.02 8.25 -33.76
C GLU A 604 -2.96 8.65 -34.81
N GLY A 605 -1.98 7.76 -35.05
CA GLY A 605 -0.77 8.08 -35.81
C GLY A 605 0.06 9.16 -35.10
N GLU A 606 0.31 10.28 -35.77
CA GLU A 606 1.01 11.45 -35.21
C GLU A 606 0.07 12.42 -34.44
N THR A 607 -1.24 12.22 -34.54
CA THR A 607 -2.23 13.15 -34.00
C THR A 607 -2.66 12.74 -32.59
N PRO A 608 -2.70 13.65 -31.61
CA PRO A 608 -3.27 13.37 -30.30
C PRO A 608 -4.68 12.79 -30.41
N MET A 609 -5.06 11.89 -29.48
CA MET A 609 -6.43 11.38 -29.41
C MET A 609 -7.43 12.54 -29.25
N GLU A 610 -8.60 12.40 -29.83
CA GLU A 610 -9.67 13.37 -29.63
C GLU A 610 -10.07 13.37 -28.14
N PRO A 611 -9.99 14.53 -27.44
CA PRO A 611 -10.24 14.61 -26.00
C PRO A 611 -11.62 14.09 -25.58
N ALA A 612 -12.64 14.25 -26.43
CA ALA A 612 -14.00 13.75 -26.18
C ALA A 612 -14.07 12.22 -26.07
N LEU A 613 -13.15 11.49 -26.70
CA LEU A 613 -13.09 10.02 -26.65
C LEU A 613 -12.56 9.51 -25.30
N ARG A 614 -11.81 10.33 -24.57
CA ARG A 614 -11.24 9.99 -23.25
C ARG A 614 -10.54 8.63 -23.26
N THR A 615 -9.71 8.40 -24.27
CA THR A 615 -9.11 7.10 -24.59
C THR A 615 -8.34 6.53 -23.39
N GLY A 616 -7.49 7.32 -22.75
CA GLY A 616 -6.76 6.91 -21.55
C GLY A 616 -7.67 6.42 -20.42
N ARG A 617 -8.81 7.13 -20.17
CA ARG A 617 -9.80 6.69 -19.17
C ARG A 617 -10.45 5.36 -19.56
N ARG A 618 -10.81 5.18 -20.82
CA ARG A 618 -11.40 3.91 -21.30
C ARG A 618 -10.43 2.74 -21.11
N VAL A 619 -9.14 2.96 -21.37
CA VAL A 619 -8.09 1.95 -21.17
C VAL A 619 -7.98 1.56 -19.70
N ILE A 620 -7.94 2.51 -18.76
CA ILE A 620 -7.82 2.16 -17.33
C ILE A 620 -9.04 1.42 -16.80
N LEU A 621 -10.25 1.74 -17.29
CA LEU A 621 -11.46 0.99 -16.93
C LEU A 621 -11.44 -0.44 -17.51
N ALA A 622 -10.89 -0.62 -18.71
CA ALA A 622 -10.68 -1.93 -19.31
C ALA A 622 -9.63 -2.75 -18.56
N ALA A 623 -8.53 -2.12 -18.09
CA ALA A 623 -7.52 -2.75 -17.24
C ALA A 623 -8.11 -3.16 -15.88
N ARG A 624 -8.96 -2.32 -15.27
CA ARG A 624 -9.66 -2.64 -14.01
C ARG A 624 -10.53 -3.89 -14.14
N ARG A 625 -11.25 -4.06 -15.25
CA ARG A 625 -12.01 -5.31 -15.52
C ARG A 625 -11.12 -6.54 -15.59
N ARG A 626 -9.85 -6.37 -15.96
CA ARG A 626 -8.80 -7.40 -16.01
C ARG A 626 -8.04 -7.59 -14.69
N GLY A 627 -8.49 -6.94 -13.61
CA GLY A 627 -7.91 -7.08 -12.28
C GLY A 627 -6.64 -6.25 -12.03
N VAL A 628 -6.48 -5.12 -12.75
CA VAL A 628 -5.33 -4.23 -12.61
C VAL A 628 -5.79 -2.78 -12.43
N VAL A 629 -5.18 -2.07 -11.48
CA VAL A 629 -5.41 -0.63 -11.26
C VAL A 629 -4.22 0.15 -11.82
N VAL A 630 -4.49 1.01 -12.80
CA VAL A 630 -3.54 1.97 -13.37
C VAL A 630 -4.25 3.33 -13.53
N ARG A 631 -3.49 4.39 -13.80
CA ARG A 631 -4.02 5.76 -13.89
C ARG A 631 -3.69 6.39 -15.25
N PRO A 632 -4.61 7.21 -15.84
CA PRO A 632 -4.31 8.00 -17.00
C PRO A 632 -3.82 9.40 -16.59
N LEU A 633 -2.95 9.98 -17.40
CA LEU A 633 -2.66 11.40 -17.46
C LEU A 633 -3.03 11.86 -18.88
N GLY A 634 -4.25 12.40 -19.05
CA GLY A 634 -4.83 12.55 -20.38
C GLY A 634 -4.95 11.20 -21.07
N ASP A 635 -4.32 11.05 -22.24
CA ASP A 635 -4.24 9.80 -22.99
C ASP A 635 -2.89 9.08 -22.82
N THR A 636 -2.13 9.42 -21.81
CA THR A 636 -0.97 8.65 -21.36
C THR A 636 -1.37 7.70 -20.23
N VAL A 637 -1.25 6.39 -20.46
CA VAL A 637 -1.44 5.37 -19.41
C VAL A 637 -0.17 5.24 -18.61
N VAL A 638 -0.28 5.44 -17.28
CA VAL A 638 0.87 5.46 -16.38
C VAL A 638 1.00 4.16 -15.60
N LEU A 639 2.20 3.60 -15.60
CA LEU A 639 2.63 2.52 -14.72
C LEU A 639 3.68 3.05 -13.75
N ASN A 640 3.50 2.77 -12.47
CA ASN A 640 4.46 3.07 -11.41
C ASN A 640 4.22 2.13 -10.22
N PRO A 641 4.44 0.82 -10.40
CA PRO A 641 4.09 -0.21 -9.43
C PRO A 641 4.95 -0.15 -8.16
N PRO A 642 4.57 -0.84 -7.07
CA PRO A 642 5.44 -1.06 -5.92
C PRO A 642 6.76 -1.68 -6.34
N LEU A 643 7.88 -1.27 -5.72
CA LEU A 643 9.22 -1.69 -6.12
C LEU A 643 9.50 -3.18 -5.86
N THR A 644 8.68 -3.79 -5.02
CA THR A 644 8.75 -5.21 -4.64
C THR A 644 7.90 -6.12 -5.55
N MET A 645 7.27 -5.57 -6.59
CA MET A 645 6.50 -6.35 -7.56
C MET A 645 7.39 -7.44 -8.19
N THR A 646 6.87 -8.67 -8.23
CA THR A 646 7.56 -9.80 -8.83
C THR A 646 7.45 -9.80 -10.34
N ASP A 647 8.34 -10.55 -11.03
CA ASP A 647 8.29 -10.70 -12.50
C ASP A 647 6.95 -11.30 -12.96
N ALA A 648 6.40 -12.26 -12.24
CA ALA A 648 5.09 -12.83 -12.54
C ALA A 648 3.94 -11.80 -12.42
N GLU A 649 4.00 -10.94 -11.41
CA GLU A 649 3.03 -9.85 -11.26
C GLU A 649 3.21 -8.78 -12.35
N ALA A 650 4.46 -8.49 -12.75
CA ALA A 650 4.74 -7.60 -13.88
C ALA A 650 4.17 -8.14 -15.20
N GLU A 651 4.23 -9.45 -15.43
CA GLU A 651 3.59 -10.11 -16.58
C GLU A 651 2.06 -9.95 -16.55
N ILE A 652 1.43 -10.12 -15.39
CA ILE A 652 -0.01 -9.88 -15.20
C ILE A 652 -0.35 -8.41 -15.50
N LEU A 653 0.42 -7.47 -14.96
CA LEU A 653 0.24 -6.04 -15.16
C LEU A 653 0.29 -5.68 -16.65
N VAL A 654 1.38 -6.06 -17.32
CA VAL A 654 1.58 -5.69 -18.73
C VAL A 654 0.57 -6.40 -19.63
N SER A 655 0.27 -7.69 -19.41
CA SER A 655 -0.75 -8.41 -20.18
C SER A 655 -2.14 -7.77 -20.08
N ALA A 656 -2.54 -7.36 -18.87
CA ALA A 656 -3.82 -6.67 -18.65
C ALA A 656 -3.89 -5.32 -19.36
N VAL A 657 -2.81 -4.53 -19.31
CA VAL A 657 -2.69 -3.22 -19.98
C VAL A 657 -2.67 -3.41 -21.49
N THR A 658 -1.91 -4.39 -22.01
CA THR A 658 -1.91 -4.77 -23.44
C THR A 658 -3.31 -5.08 -23.96
N GLY A 659 -4.03 -5.97 -23.24
CA GLY A 659 -5.40 -6.31 -23.60
C GLY A 659 -6.38 -5.14 -23.49
N ALA A 660 -6.17 -4.22 -22.54
CA ALA A 660 -6.98 -3.02 -22.37
C ALA A 660 -6.76 -2.00 -23.49
N ILE A 661 -5.49 -1.78 -23.88
CA ILE A 661 -5.15 -0.89 -25.01
C ILE A 661 -5.73 -1.48 -26.31
N ALA A 662 -5.48 -2.77 -26.59
CA ALA A 662 -6.00 -3.43 -27.79
C ALA A 662 -7.54 -3.37 -27.91
N GLU A 663 -8.27 -3.56 -26.79
CA GLU A 663 -9.74 -3.42 -26.74
C GLU A 663 -10.21 -2.02 -27.12
N VAL A 664 -9.47 -0.99 -26.66
CA VAL A 664 -9.92 0.40 -26.83
C VAL A 664 -9.47 1.01 -28.18
N THR A 665 -8.30 0.61 -28.67
CA THR A 665 -7.69 1.19 -29.89
C THR A 665 -7.80 0.29 -31.12
N GLY A 666 -7.97 -1.03 -30.97
CA GLY A 666 -7.93 -2.02 -32.05
C GLY A 666 -9.28 -2.56 -32.53
N GLY A 667 -10.41 -2.17 -31.93
CA GLY A 667 -11.73 -2.59 -32.36
C GLY A 667 -12.32 -1.68 -33.41
N PRO A 668 -13.21 -2.17 -34.33
CA PRO A 668 -14.00 -1.29 -35.17
C PRO A 668 -14.84 -0.36 -34.30
N ARG A 669 -14.82 0.91 -34.63
CA ARG A 669 -15.65 1.96 -34.00
C ARG A 669 -17.12 1.73 -34.21
#